data_8635d8a0df556043a091da5cdeb627ae
#
_entry.id   8635d8a0df556043a091da5cdeb627ae
#
_cell.length_a   1.000
_cell.length_b   1.000
_cell.length_c   1.000
_cell.angle_alpha   90.00
_cell.angle_beta   90.00
_cell.angle_gamma   90.00
#
_symmetry.space_group_name_H-M   'P 1'
#
loop_
_entity.id
_entity.type
_entity.pdbx_description
1 polymer ?
#
loop_
_entity_poly.entity_id
_entity_poly.type
_entity_poly.pdbx_seq_one_letter_code
_entity_poly.pdbx_strand_id
1 'polypeptide(L)'
;MNYYPLPRSSSQFYGLAISLLSVSPMAWCDDIRSLPPVQVFSSRHSLLGAADTANEGAVGQAQINTRVVARTGEVLEVVPGLIVSQHSGEGKANQYFLRGVNLDHGIDFRLTLDGMPINQRSHAHGQGWADLNFLIPELISSIHYRKGPYYAAEGDFSSVGSANIFYADALDKGIASIGIGQGGYYRTLLTNAPKFHNGRLLYALELSHYDGPWINPDNYKKYNGVLRYSEGNNANGFNITALAYSGQWNSTDQIPWSEYKQGLISRWGSMDTSSGANASRYSLSGEWRQSDASGTMKAQAYVIQNYLDLYSNFSYVADEQFNQRDSRVTSGFNLSRSWNVAGLGREAVNTLGMQFQNDNAFNGLHTTERRVRIATTRSDHITQSSIGIYGENHVHWNDWLRTVSGVRGDFFRFKNLGLSHSTNTDMISDFIASPKLNVVFGPWYSTEYYYSVGSGFHSNDTRGVTAGTGFTGTSGRSQGLVRSFGHEVGVRTEIINGLQSSIALFQLDNASEIVYVGDEGTTEDSGRRSRRVGWEFNNYYKASDWLTIDADVAFARARFRDAGGEGRFIEGAVEGVASVAAVVDDGGSYYGSAQFRYFGPRPLTEDNSVRSDGTRTVNGRMGYRIDKNTQLELVGFNLFGREDSAIDYYGDYNAASIGGGSASGRVFHPIEPRTFRLVLISRY
;
A
#
# COMPACT_ATOMS: atom_id res chain seq x y z
N MET A 1 -37.53 -18.82 -14.53
CA MET A 1 -37.46 -19.87 -13.48
C MET A 1 -37.06 -21.16 -14.16
N ASN A 2 -35.82 -21.55 -14.09
CA ASN A 2 -35.37 -22.93 -14.35
C ASN A 2 -34.07 -23.10 -13.56
N TYR A 3 -34.18 -23.88 -12.49
CA TYR A 3 -33.05 -24.30 -11.66
C TYR A 3 -32.34 -25.46 -12.37
N TYR A 4 -31.02 -25.34 -12.58
CA TYR A 4 -30.15 -26.46 -12.89
C TYR A 4 -29.39 -26.89 -11.63
N PRO A 5 -29.35 -28.17 -11.28
CA PRO A 5 -28.60 -28.67 -10.13
C PRO A 5 -27.11 -28.80 -10.45
N LEU A 6 -26.28 -28.42 -9.47
CA LEU A 6 -24.81 -28.59 -9.50
C LEU A 6 -24.42 -30.08 -9.38
N PRO A 7 -23.40 -30.54 -10.09
CA PRO A 7 -22.87 -31.88 -9.91
C PRO A 7 -22.03 -31.98 -8.63
N ARG A 8 -22.28 -32.98 -7.80
CA ARG A 8 -21.45 -33.36 -6.64
C ARG A 8 -20.15 -33.99 -7.15
N SER A 9 -19.00 -33.38 -6.88
CA SER A 9 -17.70 -34.01 -7.03
C SER A 9 -17.22 -34.55 -5.67
N SER A 10 -17.04 -35.85 -5.60
CA SER A 10 -16.41 -36.56 -4.48
C SER A 10 -14.90 -36.27 -4.49
N SER A 11 -14.39 -35.50 -3.55
CA SER A 11 -12.95 -35.34 -3.31
C SER A 11 -12.48 -36.34 -2.28
N GLN A 12 -11.63 -37.28 -2.70
CA GLN A 12 -10.84 -38.12 -1.79
C GLN A 12 -9.73 -37.30 -1.19
N PHE A 13 -9.75 -37.12 0.12
CA PHE A 13 -8.66 -36.58 0.90
C PHE A 13 -7.55 -37.61 1.09
N TYR A 14 -6.38 -37.42 0.52
CA TYR A 14 -5.16 -38.11 0.93
C TYR A 14 -4.53 -37.33 2.09
N GLY A 15 -4.54 -37.91 3.27
CA GLY A 15 -3.86 -37.38 4.44
C GLY A 15 -2.34 -37.57 4.31
N LEU A 16 -1.61 -36.46 4.28
CA LEU A 16 -0.15 -36.43 4.37
C LEU A 16 0.21 -36.29 5.86
N ALA A 17 0.67 -37.38 6.48
CA ALA A 17 1.21 -37.37 7.83
C ALA A 17 2.63 -36.81 7.81
N ILE A 18 2.82 -35.62 8.37
CA ILE A 18 4.17 -35.02 8.61
C ILE A 18 4.64 -35.54 9.98
N SER A 19 5.64 -36.41 9.98
CA SER A 19 6.34 -36.86 11.19
C SER A 19 7.28 -35.74 11.67
N LEU A 20 6.96 -35.17 12.83
CA LEU A 20 7.82 -34.25 13.56
C LEU A 20 9.02 -35.00 14.15
N LEU A 21 10.21 -34.72 13.65
CA LEU A 21 11.47 -35.13 14.26
C LEU A 21 11.68 -34.33 15.57
N SER A 22 11.54 -35.02 16.69
CA SER A 22 11.93 -34.53 18.00
C SER A 22 13.45 -34.61 18.17
N VAL A 23 14.09 -33.47 18.23
CA VAL A 23 15.51 -33.34 18.66
C VAL A 23 15.51 -32.94 20.13
N SER A 24 16.11 -33.77 20.96
CA SER A 24 16.25 -33.56 22.41
C SER A 24 17.16 -32.38 22.73
N PRO A 25 16.92 -31.62 23.82
CA PRO A 25 17.72 -30.48 24.17
C PRO A 25 19.00 -30.87 24.92
N MET A 26 20.15 -30.37 24.46
CA MET A 26 21.32 -30.23 25.34
C MET A 26 21.28 -28.85 26.00
N ALA A 27 21.28 -28.88 27.33
CA ALA A 27 21.39 -27.69 28.16
C ALA A 27 22.82 -27.10 28.13
N TRP A 28 22.90 -25.80 28.25
CA TRP A 28 23.91 -24.95 28.94
C TRP A 28 24.04 -23.61 28.22
N CYS A 29 23.59 -22.55 28.81
CA CYS A 29 24.33 -21.36 29.17
C CYS A 29 23.41 -20.18 29.52
N ASP A 30 23.72 -19.50 30.61
CA ASP A 30 23.04 -18.31 31.12
C ASP A 30 23.33 -17.08 30.26
N ASP A 31 22.45 -16.08 30.35
CA ASP A 31 22.43 -14.79 29.67
C ASP A 31 22.07 -14.78 28.17
N ILE A 32 20.83 -15.12 27.88
CA ILE A 32 20.23 -14.84 26.59
C ILE A 32 19.59 -13.44 26.65
N ARG A 33 20.21 -12.44 26.00
CA ARG A 33 19.51 -11.22 25.63
C ARG A 33 18.44 -11.63 24.60
N SER A 34 17.19 -11.69 25.02
CA SER A 34 16.06 -11.89 24.13
C SER A 34 16.08 -10.77 23.06
N LEU A 35 15.79 -11.14 21.79
CA LEU A 35 15.47 -10.13 20.79
C LEU A 35 14.43 -9.18 21.40
N PRO A 36 14.59 -7.86 21.24
CA PRO A 36 13.64 -6.93 21.82
C PRO A 36 12.23 -7.27 21.34
N PRO A 37 11.26 -7.43 22.25
CA PRO A 37 9.89 -7.66 21.85
C PRO A 37 9.46 -6.51 20.93
N VAL A 38 8.61 -6.79 19.93
CA VAL A 38 7.98 -5.72 19.14
C VAL A 38 7.23 -4.82 20.12
N GLN A 39 7.86 -3.72 20.50
CA GLN A 39 7.27 -2.76 21.43
C GLN A 39 6.27 -1.91 20.66
N VAL A 40 5.10 -1.70 21.23
CA VAL A 40 4.14 -0.70 20.76
C VAL A 40 4.74 0.66 21.09
N PHE A 41 5.23 1.36 20.08
CA PHE A 41 5.90 2.65 20.27
C PHE A 41 4.88 3.78 20.26
N SER A 42 4.98 4.67 21.23
CA SER A 42 4.15 5.89 21.27
C SER A 42 4.58 6.91 20.21
N SER A 43 5.84 6.88 19.75
CA SER A 43 6.43 7.77 18.74
C SER A 43 7.41 7.02 17.84
N ARG A 44 8.12 7.73 16.94
CA ARG A 44 9.18 7.13 16.10
C ARG A 44 10.31 6.61 16.98
N HIS A 45 10.70 5.37 16.76
CA HIS A 45 11.72 4.69 17.56
C HIS A 45 13.10 4.85 16.93
N SER A 46 14.15 4.97 17.78
CA SER A 46 15.53 4.82 17.32
C SER A 46 15.75 3.41 16.81
N LEU A 47 16.27 3.30 15.61
CA LEU A 47 16.66 2.03 15.00
C LEU A 47 18.18 1.88 14.87
N LEU A 48 18.97 2.75 15.52
CA LEU A 48 20.42 2.56 15.66
C LEU A 48 20.70 1.24 16.40
N GLY A 49 21.57 0.43 15.83
CA GLY A 49 21.87 -0.91 16.33
C GLY A 49 20.87 -1.99 15.94
N ALA A 50 19.74 -1.62 15.31
CA ALA A 50 18.65 -2.55 14.98
C ALA A 50 18.26 -2.56 13.50
N ALA A 51 18.36 -1.43 12.78
CA ALA A 51 17.99 -1.37 11.37
C ALA A 51 18.94 -2.15 10.48
N ASP A 52 18.37 -2.84 9.47
CA ASP A 52 19.14 -3.58 8.47
C ASP A 52 19.53 -2.71 7.28
N THR A 53 18.77 -1.63 7.03
CA THR A 53 19.06 -0.64 5.97
C THR A 53 18.86 0.78 6.46
N ALA A 54 19.41 1.76 5.71
CA ALA A 54 19.21 3.18 6.04
C ALA A 54 17.74 3.62 5.91
N ASN A 55 16.97 2.94 5.07
CA ASN A 55 15.61 3.30 4.66
C ASN A 55 14.53 2.35 5.20
N GLU A 56 14.69 1.85 6.42
CA GLU A 56 13.60 1.22 7.15
C GLU A 56 13.16 2.06 8.34
N GLY A 57 11.91 1.90 8.76
CA GLY A 57 11.37 2.61 9.91
C GLY A 57 10.15 1.95 10.51
N ALA A 58 9.90 2.33 11.76
CA ALA A 58 8.70 1.98 12.50
C ALA A 58 8.07 3.27 13.05
N VAL A 59 6.82 3.51 12.68
CA VAL A 59 6.05 4.70 13.07
C VAL A 59 4.92 4.26 13.97
N GLY A 60 4.88 4.77 15.19
CA GLY A 60 3.86 4.44 16.18
C GLY A 60 2.61 5.32 16.07
N GLN A 61 1.54 4.90 16.77
CA GLN A 61 0.23 5.54 16.76
C GLN A 61 0.29 7.05 17.08
N ALA A 62 1.14 7.47 18.02
CA ALA A 62 1.25 8.88 18.39
C ALA A 62 1.67 9.76 17.19
N GLN A 63 2.64 9.32 16.38
CA GLN A 63 3.06 10.04 15.18
C GLN A 63 1.99 9.95 14.07
N ILE A 64 1.37 8.78 13.88
CA ILE A 64 0.26 8.61 12.91
C ILE A 64 -0.86 9.59 13.23
N ASN A 65 -1.24 9.71 14.50
CA ASN A 65 -2.30 10.61 14.96
C ASN A 65 -1.96 12.10 14.79
N THR A 66 -0.72 12.49 14.59
CA THR A 66 -0.35 13.90 14.33
C THR A 66 -0.51 14.28 12.85
N ARG A 67 -0.61 13.32 11.95
CA ARG A 67 -0.79 13.56 10.51
C ARG A 67 -2.19 14.09 10.21
N VAL A 68 -2.26 14.99 9.26
CA VAL A 68 -3.53 15.52 8.74
C VAL A 68 -3.90 14.71 7.51
N VAL A 69 -4.87 13.82 7.66
CA VAL A 69 -5.27 12.83 6.66
C VAL A 69 -6.63 13.20 6.08
N ALA A 70 -6.69 13.47 4.78
CA ALA A 70 -7.94 13.72 4.08
C ALA A 70 -8.64 12.40 3.72
N ARG A 71 -7.86 11.43 3.22
CA ARG A 71 -8.30 10.09 2.79
C ARG A 71 -7.55 9.01 3.53
N THR A 72 -8.19 7.87 3.78
CA THR A 72 -7.60 6.77 4.57
C THR A 72 -6.23 6.32 4.05
N GLY A 73 -6.04 6.26 2.73
CA GLY A 73 -4.75 5.84 2.14
C GLY A 73 -3.56 6.77 2.46
N GLU A 74 -3.83 8.04 2.78
CA GLU A 74 -2.78 9.01 3.13
C GLU A 74 -2.06 8.68 4.45
N VAL A 75 -2.56 7.72 5.26
CA VAL A 75 -1.83 7.21 6.43
C VAL A 75 -0.46 6.62 6.03
N LEU A 76 -0.32 6.15 4.78
CA LEU A 76 0.95 5.65 4.26
C LEU A 76 2.00 6.75 4.02
N GLU A 77 1.64 8.03 4.00
CA GLU A 77 2.63 9.11 3.88
C GLU A 77 3.53 9.27 5.12
N VAL A 78 3.34 8.43 6.13
CA VAL A 78 4.35 8.23 7.18
C VAL A 78 5.60 7.51 6.66
N VAL A 79 5.52 6.85 5.49
CA VAL A 79 6.67 6.30 4.77
C VAL A 79 7.38 7.44 4.04
N PRO A 80 8.60 7.80 4.42
CA PRO A 80 9.30 8.94 3.84
C PRO A 80 9.42 8.83 2.31
N GLY A 81 9.12 9.91 1.59
CA GLY A 81 9.18 9.96 0.13
C GLY A 81 8.00 9.29 -0.59
N LEU A 82 7.04 8.70 0.13
CA LEU A 82 5.80 8.22 -0.45
C LEU A 82 4.78 9.36 -0.52
N ILE A 83 4.16 9.52 -1.68
CA ILE A 83 3.04 10.46 -1.92
C ILE A 83 1.83 9.66 -2.37
N VAL A 84 0.69 10.04 -1.82
CA VAL A 84 -0.62 9.46 -2.13
C VAL A 84 -1.44 10.49 -2.91
N SER A 85 -2.05 10.08 -4.00
CA SER A 85 -2.90 10.94 -4.81
C SER A 85 -4.24 10.26 -5.14
N GLN A 86 -5.16 11.02 -5.72
CA GLN A 86 -6.46 10.53 -6.16
C GLN A 86 -6.71 10.98 -7.60
N HIS A 87 -7.26 10.07 -8.41
CA HIS A 87 -7.55 10.34 -9.82
C HIS A 87 -9.03 10.20 -10.20
N SER A 88 -9.88 9.93 -9.24
CA SER A 88 -11.31 9.66 -9.44
C SER A 88 -12.06 9.88 -8.12
N GLY A 89 -13.29 9.35 -7.99
CA GLY A 89 -14.13 9.50 -6.80
C GLY A 89 -13.52 9.02 -5.48
N GLU A 90 -14.01 9.53 -4.38
CA GLU A 90 -13.46 9.39 -3.02
C GLU A 90 -13.30 7.93 -2.58
N GLY A 91 -14.20 7.04 -2.98
CA GLY A 91 -14.16 5.62 -2.59
C GLY A 91 -13.21 4.75 -3.41
N LYS A 92 -12.64 5.26 -4.51
CA LYS A 92 -11.66 4.51 -5.31
C LYS A 92 -10.33 4.41 -4.58
N ALA A 93 -9.62 3.28 -4.73
CA ALA A 93 -8.27 3.14 -4.21
C ALA A 93 -7.37 4.31 -4.64
N ASN A 94 -6.52 4.78 -3.73
CA ASN A 94 -5.58 5.83 -4.03
C ASN A 94 -4.49 5.36 -4.99
N GLN A 95 -3.81 6.31 -5.63
CA GLN A 95 -2.55 6.08 -6.33
C GLN A 95 -1.38 6.40 -5.41
N TYR A 96 -0.34 5.60 -5.53
CA TYR A 96 0.87 5.69 -4.70
C TYR A 96 2.10 5.95 -5.56
N PHE A 97 3.02 6.78 -5.07
CA PHE A 97 4.26 7.14 -5.76
C PHE A 97 5.43 7.05 -4.80
N LEU A 98 6.46 6.28 -5.17
CA LEU A 98 7.66 6.11 -4.36
C LEU A 98 8.88 5.85 -5.26
N ARG A 99 10.03 6.46 -4.97
CA ARG A 99 11.30 6.24 -5.69
C ARG A 99 11.20 6.41 -7.22
N GLY A 100 10.37 7.33 -7.70
CA GLY A 100 10.15 7.55 -9.13
C GLY A 100 9.38 6.42 -9.83
N VAL A 101 8.67 5.58 -9.06
CA VAL A 101 7.71 4.62 -9.58
C VAL A 101 6.31 5.19 -9.40
N ASN A 102 5.53 5.18 -10.47
CA ASN A 102 4.08 5.22 -10.37
C ASN A 102 3.62 3.80 -9.99
N LEU A 103 3.27 3.63 -8.73
CA LEU A 103 2.84 2.34 -8.19
C LEU A 103 1.38 2.03 -8.56
N ASP A 104 0.77 2.90 -9.37
CA ASP A 104 -0.66 2.89 -9.64
C ASP A 104 -1.44 2.71 -8.31
N HIS A 105 -2.19 1.65 -8.17
CA HIS A 105 -2.93 1.34 -6.93
C HIS A 105 -2.20 0.37 -6.00
N GLY A 106 -0.86 0.19 -6.10
CA GLY A 106 -0.08 -0.58 -5.14
C GLY A 106 0.91 -1.59 -5.71
N ILE A 107 1.11 -1.63 -7.02
CA ILE A 107 2.12 -2.51 -7.62
C ILE A 107 3.52 -2.17 -7.10
N ASP A 108 4.41 -3.16 -6.98
CA ASP A 108 5.80 -3.00 -6.53
C ASP A 108 5.98 -2.42 -5.11
N PHE A 109 4.87 -2.17 -4.39
CA PHE A 109 4.88 -1.78 -2.98
C PHE A 109 3.97 -2.70 -2.18
N ARG A 110 4.58 -3.66 -1.48
CA ARG A 110 3.84 -4.67 -0.73
C ARG A 110 3.18 -4.07 0.50
N LEU A 111 1.87 -4.21 0.60
CA LEU A 111 1.06 -3.74 1.72
C LEU A 111 0.43 -4.90 2.46
N THR A 112 0.52 -4.89 3.79
CA THR A 112 -0.17 -5.87 4.64
C THR A 112 -0.87 -5.20 5.82
N LEU A 113 -1.96 -5.80 6.28
CA LEU A 113 -2.57 -5.51 7.58
C LEU A 113 -2.44 -6.75 8.46
N ASP A 114 -1.73 -6.65 9.60
CA ASP A 114 -1.45 -7.78 10.48
C ASP A 114 -0.96 -9.02 9.70
N GLY A 115 -0.10 -8.80 8.67
CA GLY A 115 0.42 -9.85 7.77
C GLY A 115 -0.52 -10.37 6.69
N MET A 116 -1.82 -10.02 6.69
CA MET A 116 -2.73 -10.28 5.57
C MET A 116 -2.38 -9.38 4.38
N PRO A 117 -2.31 -9.90 3.14
CA PRO A 117 -2.05 -9.07 1.96
C PRO A 117 -3.19 -8.08 1.70
N ILE A 118 -2.82 -6.86 1.32
CA ILE A 118 -3.76 -5.87 0.82
C ILE A 118 -3.74 -5.86 -0.70
N ASN A 119 -2.53 -5.95 -1.31
CA ASN A 119 -2.38 -6.03 -2.76
C ASN A 119 -3.11 -7.23 -3.33
N GLN A 120 -3.92 -7.00 -4.35
CA GLN A 120 -4.65 -8.02 -5.10
C GLN A 120 -3.92 -8.31 -6.40
N ARG A 121 -3.49 -9.56 -6.58
CA ARG A 121 -2.88 -10.04 -7.82
C ARG A 121 -3.94 -10.14 -8.91
N SER A 122 -3.57 -10.07 -10.19
CA SER A 122 -4.48 -10.29 -11.31
C SER A 122 -5.85 -9.65 -11.11
N HIS A 123 -5.90 -8.34 -11.00
CA HIS A 123 -7.13 -7.61 -10.67
C HIS A 123 -7.79 -7.00 -11.92
N ALA A 124 -9.13 -6.90 -11.94
CA ALA A 124 -9.89 -6.41 -13.10
C ALA A 124 -9.53 -4.98 -13.51
N HIS A 125 -9.16 -4.10 -12.57
CA HIS A 125 -8.72 -2.74 -12.86
C HIS A 125 -7.23 -2.66 -13.18
N GLY A 126 -6.38 -3.27 -12.35
CA GLY A 126 -4.93 -3.27 -12.51
C GLY A 126 -4.28 -4.20 -11.48
N GLN A 127 -3.23 -4.91 -11.87
CA GLN A 127 -2.53 -5.82 -10.96
C GLN A 127 -1.95 -5.07 -9.76
N GLY A 128 -1.92 -5.70 -8.60
CA GLY A 128 -1.41 -5.10 -7.37
C GLY A 128 -2.40 -4.19 -6.64
N TRP A 129 -3.66 -4.11 -7.10
CA TRP A 129 -4.70 -3.25 -6.50
C TRP A 129 -4.71 -3.31 -4.97
N ALA A 130 -4.48 -2.17 -4.32
CA ALA A 130 -4.46 -2.01 -2.87
C ALA A 130 -5.39 -0.88 -2.42
N ASP A 131 -6.64 -1.23 -2.16
CA ASP A 131 -7.62 -0.34 -1.54
C ASP A 131 -7.40 -0.33 -0.02
N LEU A 132 -7.21 0.86 0.55
CA LEU A 132 -7.03 1.08 2.00
C LEU A 132 -8.29 1.67 2.67
N ASN A 133 -9.37 1.87 1.95
CA ASN A 133 -10.59 2.48 2.51
C ASN A 133 -11.19 1.67 3.68
N PHE A 134 -10.89 0.37 3.77
CA PHE A 134 -11.31 -0.49 4.88
C PHE A 134 -10.54 -0.24 6.19
N LEU A 135 -9.44 0.52 6.19
CA LEU A 135 -8.71 0.81 7.42
C LEU A 135 -9.46 1.83 8.28
N ILE A 136 -9.35 1.65 9.60
CA ILE A 136 -9.73 2.64 10.62
C ILE A 136 -8.42 3.15 11.23
N PRO A 137 -7.98 4.39 10.89
CA PRO A 137 -6.67 4.90 11.30
C PRO A 137 -6.43 4.90 12.81
N GLU A 138 -7.48 5.13 13.60
CA GLU A 138 -7.42 5.17 15.06
C GLU A 138 -7.09 3.80 15.69
N LEU A 139 -7.23 2.70 14.95
CA LEU A 139 -6.85 1.36 15.40
C LEU A 139 -5.40 1.01 15.05
N ILE A 140 -4.72 1.78 14.20
CA ILE A 140 -3.35 1.49 13.79
C ILE A 140 -2.40 1.74 14.96
N SER A 141 -1.78 0.70 15.48
CA SER A 141 -0.76 0.79 16.52
C SER A 141 0.59 1.19 15.98
N SER A 142 0.95 0.67 14.79
CA SER A 142 2.21 1.00 14.12
C SER A 142 2.16 0.68 12.63
N ILE A 143 3.06 1.32 11.88
CA ILE A 143 3.38 1.00 10.49
C ILE A 143 4.88 0.77 10.40
N HIS A 144 5.28 -0.43 9.97
CA HIS A 144 6.68 -0.77 9.72
C HIS A 144 6.92 -0.74 8.21
N TYR A 145 7.79 0.14 7.75
CA TYR A 145 8.12 0.25 6.34
C TYR A 145 9.57 -0.15 6.06
N ARG A 146 9.78 -0.67 4.87
CA ARG A 146 11.07 -1.09 4.32
C ARG A 146 11.13 -0.67 2.87
N LYS A 147 12.21 -0.01 2.45
CA LYS A 147 12.36 0.43 1.07
C LYS A 147 13.44 -0.36 0.35
N GLY A 148 13.16 -0.77 -0.88
CA GLY A 148 14.01 -1.61 -1.71
C GLY A 148 13.87 -3.12 -1.45
N PRO A 149 14.43 -3.95 -2.33
CA PRO A 149 14.24 -5.40 -2.32
C PRO A 149 15.26 -6.13 -1.43
N TYR A 150 15.51 -5.66 -0.21
CA TYR A 150 16.63 -6.07 0.62
C TYR A 150 16.28 -7.06 1.75
N TYR A 151 15.01 -7.51 1.85
CA TYR A 151 14.50 -8.31 2.97
C TYR A 151 13.95 -9.63 2.47
N ALA A 152 14.41 -10.75 3.05
CA ALA A 152 14.01 -12.08 2.60
C ALA A 152 12.55 -12.42 2.94
N ALA A 153 12.01 -11.86 4.01
CA ALA A 153 10.61 -12.03 4.39
C ALA A 153 9.62 -11.35 3.44
N GLU A 154 10.09 -10.35 2.66
CA GLU A 154 9.26 -9.64 1.70
C GLU A 154 9.28 -10.36 0.33
N GLY A 155 8.11 -10.69 -0.20
CA GLY A 155 7.95 -11.45 -1.45
C GLY A 155 7.40 -10.59 -2.58
N ASP A 156 6.31 -11.08 -3.18
CA ASP A 156 5.63 -10.44 -4.30
C ASP A 156 5.31 -8.96 -4.04
N PHE A 157 5.45 -8.09 -5.05
CA PHE A 157 5.26 -6.64 -5.02
C PHE A 157 6.20 -5.86 -4.09
N SER A 158 7.34 -6.42 -3.66
CA SER A 158 8.28 -5.70 -2.78
C SER A 158 9.51 -5.11 -3.46
N SER A 159 9.44 -4.88 -4.77
CA SER A 159 10.57 -4.34 -5.56
C SER A 159 10.98 -2.93 -5.11
N VAL A 160 10.03 -2.06 -4.84
CA VAL A 160 10.25 -0.68 -4.38
C VAL A 160 10.30 -0.61 -2.86
N GLY A 161 9.52 -1.47 -2.20
CA GLY A 161 9.45 -1.55 -0.75
C GLY A 161 8.19 -2.22 -0.23
N SER A 162 7.98 -2.09 1.08
CA SER A 162 6.80 -2.62 1.78
C SER A 162 6.37 -1.72 2.93
N ALA A 163 5.09 -1.81 3.30
CA ALA A 163 4.58 -1.28 4.57
C ALA A 163 3.67 -2.33 5.22
N ASN A 164 4.03 -2.71 6.43
CA ASN A 164 3.28 -3.64 7.26
C ASN A 164 2.53 -2.83 8.32
N ILE A 165 1.21 -2.78 8.21
CA ILE A 165 0.30 -2.05 9.10
C ILE A 165 -0.13 -3.02 10.20
N PHE A 166 -0.13 -2.56 11.44
CA PHE A 166 -0.57 -3.35 12.59
C PHE A 166 -1.69 -2.65 13.33
N TYR A 167 -2.77 -3.37 13.60
CA TYR A 167 -3.82 -2.90 14.50
C TYR A 167 -3.44 -3.17 15.96
N ALA A 168 -3.95 -2.34 16.85
CA ALA A 168 -3.79 -2.53 18.28
C ALA A 168 -4.51 -3.79 18.76
N ASP A 169 -3.88 -4.55 19.65
CA ASP A 169 -4.53 -5.66 20.37
C ASP A 169 -5.50 -5.17 21.44
N ALA A 170 -5.28 -3.94 21.94
CA ALA A 170 -6.11 -3.30 22.94
C ALA A 170 -6.05 -1.77 22.79
N LEU A 171 -7.04 -1.09 23.32
CA LEU A 171 -7.06 0.36 23.49
C LEU A 171 -7.07 0.67 25.00
N ASP A 172 -6.34 1.71 25.40
CA ASP A 172 -6.35 2.18 26.78
C ASP A 172 -7.71 2.75 27.17
N LYS A 173 -8.36 3.42 26.22
CA LYS A 173 -9.69 4.01 26.34
C LYS A 173 -10.48 3.79 25.06
N GLY A 174 -11.79 3.62 25.19
CA GLY A 174 -12.71 3.69 24.07
C GLY A 174 -12.67 5.09 23.42
N ILE A 175 -13.00 5.15 22.14
CA ILE A 175 -13.08 6.40 21.36
C ILE A 175 -14.48 6.50 20.77
N ALA A 176 -15.15 7.63 21.02
CA ALA A 176 -16.33 8.07 20.29
C ALA A 176 -15.97 9.37 19.59
N SER A 177 -16.13 9.44 18.27
CA SER A 177 -15.87 10.67 17.52
C SER A 177 -16.95 10.95 16.50
N ILE A 178 -17.23 12.24 16.31
CA ILE A 178 -18.13 12.75 15.29
C ILE A 178 -17.41 13.88 14.56
N GLY A 179 -17.30 13.75 13.23
CA GLY A 179 -16.75 14.77 12.34
C GLY A 179 -17.81 15.27 11.38
N ILE A 180 -17.84 16.57 11.15
CA ILE A 180 -18.67 17.24 10.14
C ILE A 180 -17.81 18.22 9.34
N GLY A 181 -18.18 18.50 8.10
CA GLY A 181 -17.39 19.42 7.28
C GLY A 181 -18.03 19.82 5.97
N GLN A 182 -17.28 20.58 5.21
CA GLN A 182 -17.70 21.01 3.86
C GLN A 182 -17.80 19.80 2.92
N GLY A 183 -18.49 19.95 1.79
CA GLY A 183 -18.70 18.87 0.83
C GLY A 183 -19.56 17.74 1.38
N GLY A 184 -20.51 18.01 2.29
CA GLY A 184 -21.36 16.98 2.90
C GLY A 184 -20.60 16.00 3.78
N TYR A 185 -19.37 16.34 4.23
CA TYR A 185 -18.58 15.44 5.05
C TYR A 185 -19.23 15.15 6.39
N TYR A 186 -19.38 13.86 6.65
CA TYR A 186 -19.81 13.33 7.95
C TYR A 186 -19.05 12.04 8.25
N ARG A 187 -18.55 11.90 9.47
CA ARG A 187 -17.91 10.66 9.95
C ARG A 187 -18.24 10.42 11.40
N THR A 188 -18.61 9.19 11.75
CA THR A 188 -18.76 8.72 13.11
C THR A 188 -17.92 7.49 13.34
N LEU A 189 -17.22 7.45 14.46
CA LEU A 189 -16.45 6.30 14.92
C LEU A 189 -16.82 5.98 16.37
N LEU A 190 -17.06 4.70 16.65
CA LEU A 190 -17.19 4.15 17.99
C LEU A 190 -16.26 2.95 18.11
N THR A 191 -15.36 2.96 19.08
CA THR A 191 -14.45 1.84 19.34
C THR A 191 -14.14 1.71 20.83
N ASN A 192 -13.93 0.47 21.29
CA ASN A 192 -13.45 0.17 22.63
C ASN A 192 -12.76 -1.21 22.65
N ALA A 193 -12.04 -1.53 23.73
CA ALA A 193 -11.38 -2.80 23.94
C ALA A 193 -11.56 -3.30 25.40
N PRO A 194 -12.78 -3.61 25.84
CA PRO A 194 -13.01 -4.12 27.21
C PRO A 194 -12.30 -5.48 27.43
N LYS A 195 -12.03 -5.78 28.71
CA LYS A 195 -11.61 -7.12 29.10
C LYS A 195 -12.72 -8.11 28.79
N PHE A 196 -12.34 -9.23 28.20
CA PHE A 196 -13.24 -10.33 27.90
C PHE A 196 -12.49 -11.65 28.14
N HIS A 197 -12.98 -12.47 29.07
CA HIS A 197 -12.26 -13.65 29.58
C HIS A 197 -10.81 -13.31 29.99
N ASN A 198 -9.83 -14.03 29.47
CA ASN A 198 -8.39 -13.82 29.75
C ASN A 198 -7.76 -12.76 28.85
N GLY A 199 -8.51 -12.20 27.90
CA GLY A 199 -8.01 -11.28 26.89
C GLY A 199 -8.78 -9.98 26.82
N ARG A 200 -8.76 -9.38 25.66
CA ARG A 200 -9.50 -8.16 25.29
C ARG A 200 -10.30 -8.39 24.03
N LEU A 201 -11.50 -7.80 23.99
CA LEU A 201 -12.35 -7.77 22.81
C LEU A 201 -12.42 -6.35 22.27
N LEU A 202 -11.58 -6.06 21.27
CA LEU A 202 -11.63 -4.79 20.57
C LEU A 202 -12.76 -4.84 19.54
N TYR A 203 -13.60 -3.79 19.53
CA TYR A 203 -14.58 -3.57 18.48
C TYR A 203 -14.49 -2.14 17.96
N ALA A 204 -14.78 -1.94 16.68
CA ALA A 204 -14.89 -0.63 16.06
C ALA A 204 -15.98 -0.63 15.01
N LEU A 205 -16.71 0.48 14.94
CA LEU A 205 -17.75 0.78 13.94
C LEU A 205 -17.51 2.18 13.40
N GLU A 206 -17.40 2.30 12.07
CA GLU A 206 -17.23 3.56 11.38
C GLU A 206 -18.31 3.73 10.31
N LEU A 207 -18.91 4.91 10.29
CA LEU A 207 -19.84 5.36 9.26
C LEU A 207 -19.28 6.66 8.69
N SER A 208 -19.24 6.81 7.37
CA SER A 208 -18.77 8.04 6.73
C SER A 208 -19.56 8.35 5.48
N HIS A 209 -19.72 9.63 5.19
CA HIS A 209 -20.31 10.18 3.99
C HIS A 209 -19.48 11.37 3.49
N TYR A 210 -19.39 11.53 2.16
CA TYR A 210 -18.73 12.67 1.53
C TYR A 210 -19.24 12.88 0.11
N ASP A 211 -19.57 14.12 -0.25
CA ASP A 211 -20.00 14.51 -1.58
C ASP A 211 -18.89 15.15 -2.42
N GLY A 212 -17.84 15.66 -1.74
CA GLY A 212 -16.77 16.39 -2.40
C GLY A 212 -17.20 17.77 -2.92
N PRO A 213 -16.33 18.44 -3.68
CA PRO A 213 -16.63 19.73 -4.31
C PRO A 213 -17.30 19.58 -5.70
N TRP A 214 -17.62 18.38 -6.13
CA TRP A 214 -18.01 18.02 -7.49
C TRP A 214 -19.44 18.48 -7.82
N ILE A 215 -19.66 18.92 -9.08
CA ILE A 215 -21.01 19.23 -9.59
C ILE A 215 -21.87 17.96 -9.62
N ASN A 216 -21.27 16.80 -9.97
CA ASN A 216 -21.85 15.48 -9.77
C ASN A 216 -21.30 14.91 -8.45
N PRO A 217 -22.05 15.01 -7.32
CA PRO A 217 -21.53 14.63 -6.03
C PRO A 217 -21.05 13.18 -5.97
N ASP A 218 -19.94 12.92 -5.29
CA ASP A 218 -19.43 11.56 -5.08
C ASP A 218 -20.41 10.68 -4.31
N ASN A 219 -21.25 11.28 -3.46
CA ASN A 219 -22.21 10.54 -2.62
C ASN A 219 -21.57 9.31 -1.98
N TYR A 220 -20.31 9.46 -1.58
CA TYR A 220 -19.53 8.37 -0.98
C TYR A 220 -20.14 7.98 0.35
N LYS A 221 -20.47 6.70 0.48
CA LYS A 221 -20.96 6.08 1.70
C LYS A 221 -20.04 4.95 2.08
N LYS A 222 -19.54 5.01 3.31
CA LYS A 222 -18.59 4.01 3.85
C LYS A 222 -19.14 3.44 5.16
N TYR A 223 -19.12 2.11 5.23
CA TYR A 223 -19.46 1.33 6.42
C TYR A 223 -18.27 0.42 6.73
N ASN A 224 -17.77 0.50 7.96
CA ASN A 224 -16.60 -0.26 8.36
C ASN A 224 -16.76 -0.82 9.75
N GLY A 225 -16.40 -2.08 9.95
CA GLY A 225 -16.48 -2.78 11.23
C GLY A 225 -15.26 -3.67 11.46
N VAL A 226 -14.76 -3.66 12.70
CA VAL A 226 -13.67 -4.52 13.16
C VAL A 226 -14.08 -5.16 14.47
N LEU A 227 -13.85 -6.47 14.60
CA LEU A 227 -13.96 -7.23 15.83
C LEU A 227 -12.69 -8.05 16.01
N ARG A 228 -11.97 -7.83 17.12
CA ARG A 228 -10.70 -8.51 17.40
C ARG A 228 -10.68 -9.02 18.83
N TYR A 229 -10.45 -10.31 19.00
CA TYR A 229 -10.12 -10.89 20.29
C TYR A 229 -8.62 -11.15 20.37
N SER A 230 -7.99 -10.70 21.44
CA SER A 230 -6.54 -10.86 21.67
C SER A 230 -6.28 -11.36 23.08
N GLU A 231 -5.40 -12.34 23.23
CA GLU A 231 -4.96 -12.89 24.51
C GLU A 231 -3.44 -13.04 24.56
N GLY A 232 -2.86 -12.82 25.73
CA GLY A 232 -1.43 -12.85 25.96
C GLY A 232 -0.74 -11.50 25.76
N ASN A 233 0.48 -11.52 25.23
CA ASN A 233 1.30 -10.33 24.99
C ASN A 233 2.09 -10.44 23.68
N ASN A 234 2.95 -9.46 23.40
CA ASN A 234 3.73 -9.41 22.16
C ASN A 234 4.73 -10.57 21.99
N ALA A 235 5.12 -11.24 23.06
CA ALA A 235 5.99 -12.42 23.02
C ALA A 235 5.20 -13.72 22.92
N ASN A 236 4.12 -13.83 23.71
CA ASN A 236 3.31 -15.06 23.83
C ASN A 236 1.84 -14.70 23.80
N GLY A 237 1.15 -15.06 22.75
CA GLY A 237 -0.27 -14.74 22.61
C GLY A 237 -0.84 -15.11 21.25
N PHE A 238 -2.12 -14.84 21.12
CA PHE A 238 -2.82 -14.98 19.84
C PHE A 238 -3.86 -13.86 19.66
N ASN A 239 -4.27 -13.64 18.44
CA ASN A 239 -5.43 -12.83 18.12
C ASN A 239 -6.25 -13.47 16.99
N ILE A 240 -7.54 -13.15 16.98
CA ILE A 240 -8.48 -13.46 15.90
C ILE A 240 -9.18 -12.14 15.54
N THR A 241 -9.16 -11.79 14.25
CA THR A 241 -9.72 -10.54 13.76
C THR A 241 -10.72 -10.81 12.64
N ALA A 242 -11.93 -10.29 12.78
CA ALA A 242 -12.92 -10.20 11.73
C ALA A 242 -13.07 -8.74 11.30
N LEU A 243 -13.14 -8.49 10.00
CA LEU A 243 -13.26 -7.17 9.41
C LEU A 243 -14.33 -7.18 8.33
N ALA A 244 -15.15 -6.12 8.28
CA ALA A 244 -16.15 -5.90 7.26
C ALA A 244 -16.11 -4.45 6.78
N TYR A 245 -16.03 -4.26 5.45
CA TYR A 245 -16.03 -2.96 4.79
C TYR A 245 -16.99 -3.00 3.60
N SER A 246 -17.73 -1.91 3.40
CA SER A 246 -18.54 -1.65 2.22
C SER A 246 -18.49 -0.16 1.88
N GLY A 247 -18.20 0.15 0.63
CA GLY A 247 -18.16 1.50 0.08
C GLY A 247 -18.96 1.59 -1.21
N GLN A 248 -19.64 2.73 -1.41
CA GLN A 248 -20.36 3.07 -2.63
C GLN A 248 -20.14 4.53 -2.96
N TRP A 249 -19.87 4.86 -4.24
CA TRP A 249 -19.63 6.24 -4.67
C TRP A 249 -19.95 6.46 -6.15
N ASN A 250 -20.17 7.73 -6.51
CA ASN A 250 -20.03 8.21 -7.88
C ASN A 250 -18.59 8.70 -8.10
N SER A 251 -18.21 8.88 -9.33
CA SER A 251 -16.87 9.38 -9.69
C SER A 251 -16.97 10.59 -10.59
N THR A 252 -16.15 11.58 -10.30
CA THR A 252 -15.68 12.53 -11.28
C THR A 252 -14.29 12.07 -11.70
N ASP A 253 -14.18 11.51 -12.90
CA ASP A 253 -12.90 11.10 -13.47
C ASP A 253 -12.08 12.34 -13.92
N GLN A 254 -11.03 12.17 -14.70
CA GLN A 254 -10.25 13.29 -15.21
C GLN A 254 -11.08 14.14 -16.18
N ILE A 255 -10.71 15.39 -16.36
CA ILE A 255 -11.31 16.30 -17.35
C ILE A 255 -10.22 16.81 -18.32
N PRO A 256 -10.56 17.06 -19.61
CA PRO A 256 -9.60 17.58 -20.57
C PRO A 256 -9.14 18.99 -20.22
N TRP A 257 -7.81 19.20 -20.22
CA TRP A 257 -7.21 20.47 -19.82
C TRP A 257 -7.54 21.61 -20.79
N SER A 258 -7.56 21.36 -22.10
CA SER A 258 -7.86 22.37 -23.14
C SER A 258 -9.29 22.87 -23.02
N GLU A 259 -10.26 21.97 -22.83
CA GLU A 259 -11.69 22.27 -22.69
C GLU A 259 -11.99 23.03 -21.39
N TYR A 260 -11.31 22.67 -20.32
CA TYR A 260 -11.34 23.43 -19.07
C TYR A 260 -10.82 24.87 -19.29
N LYS A 261 -9.69 25.05 -19.99
CA LYS A 261 -9.12 26.37 -20.30
C LYS A 261 -10.00 27.21 -21.21
N GLN A 262 -10.78 26.57 -22.08
CA GLN A 262 -11.76 27.23 -22.96
C GLN A 262 -13.09 27.53 -22.26
N GLY A 263 -13.27 27.06 -21.01
CA GLY A 263 -14.49 27.24 -20.23
C GLY A 263 -15.66 26.35 -20.67
N LEU A 264 -15.40 25.30 -21.45
CA LEU A 264 -16.41 24.35 -21.90
C LEU A 264 -16.84 23.40 -20.77
N ILE A 265 -15.95 23.14 -19.81
CA ILE A 265 -16.23 22.37 -18.61
C ILE A 265 -15.71 23.09 -17.38
N SER A 266 -16.48 23.00 -16.28
CA SER A 266 -16.02 23.49 -14.98
C SER A 266 -14.91 22.59 -14.44
N ARG A 267 -14.00 23.16 -13.63
CA ARG A 267 -12.98 22.42 -12.87
C ARG A 267 -13.61 21.27 -12.02
N TRP A 268 -14.84 21.45 -11.60
CA TRP A 268 -15.59 20.49 -10.76
C TRP A 268 -16.62 19.69 -11.56
N GLY A 269 -16.57 19.79 -12.90
CA GLY A 269 -17.44 19.07 -13.80
C GLY A 269 -17.06 17.60 -13.96
N SER A 270 -17.97 16.83 -14.55
CA SER A 270 -17.75 15.44 -14.93
C SER A 270 -18.12 15.25 -16.40
N MET A 271 -17.28 14.54 -17.15
CA MET A 271 -17.54 14.19 -18.54
C MET A 271 -18.63 13.09 -18.64
N ASP A 272 -18.59 12.13 -17.73
CA ASP A 272 -19.60 11.08 -17.59
C ASP A 272 -20.11 11.03 -16.16
N THR A 273 -21.35 11.50 -15.96
CA THR A 273 -21.97 11.56 -14.62
C THR A 273 -22.46 10.21 -14.10
N SER A 274 -22.31 9.16 -14.88
CA SER A 274 -22.68 7.79 -14.51
C SER A 274 -21.49 6.95 -14.04
N SER A 275 -20.25 7.46 -14.08
CA SER A 275 -19.08 6.82 -13.47
C SER A 275 -19.23 6.63 -11.95
N GLY A 276 -18.59 5.61 -11.39
CA GLY A 276 -18.63 5.30 -9.96
C GLY A 276 -18.51 3.82 -9.68
N ALA A 277 -18.62 3.43 -8.39
CA ALA A 277 -18.45 2.02 -8.04
C ALA A 277 -19.12 1.61 -6.73
N ASN A 278 -19.10 0.29 -6.52
CA ASN A 278 -19.31 -0.37 -5.25
C ASN A 278 -18.10 -1.25 -4.94
N ALA A 279 -17.59 -1.20 -3.71
CA ALA A 279 -16.53 -2.06 -3.24
C ALA A 279 -16.85 -2.67 -1.88
N SER A 280 -16.37 -3.88 -1.63
CA SER A 280 -16.46 -4.47 -0.28
C SER A 280 -15.28 -5.39 0.00
N ARG A 281 -14.95 -5.50 1.32
CA ARG A 281 -13.95 -6.43 1.83
C ARG A 281 -14.44 -7.04 3.12
N TYR A 282 -14.42 -8.36 3.18
CA TYR A 282 -14.67 -9.14 4.39
C TYR A 282 -13.46 -10.02 4.65
N SER A 283 -12.97 -10.07 5.88
CA SER A 283 -11.83 -10.93 6.20
C SER A 283 -11.94 -11.53 7.59
N LEU A 284 -11.38 -12.72 7.72
CA LEU A 284 -11.12 -13.40 8.98
C LEU A 284 -9.65 -13.81 9.00
N SER A 285 -8.94 -13.45 10.07
CA SER A 285 -7.55 -13.83 10.27
C SER A 285 -7.29 -14.26 11.70
N GLY A 286 -6.28 -15.09 11.89
CA GLY A 286 -5.75 -15.45 13.20
C GLY A 286 -4.24 -15.44 13.17
N GLU A 287 -3.63 -14.92 14.22
CA GLU A 287 -2.19 -14.95 14.46
C GLU A 287 -1.92 -15.61 15.81
N TRP A 288 -0.92 -16.45 15.86
CA TRP A 288 -0.36 -17.02 17.08
C TRP A 288 1.15 -16.76 17.10
N ARG A 289 1.67 -16.43 18.28
CA ARG A 289 3.09 -16.15 18.51
C ARG A 289 3.54 -16.75 19.83
N GLN A 290 4.73 -17.32 19.82
CA GLN A 290 5.39 -17.88 21.00
C GLN A 290 6.88 -17.56 20.96
N SER A 291 7.39 -17.00 22.03
CA SER A 291 8.83 -16.75 22.25
C SER A 291 9.26 -17.43 23.53
N ASP A 292 10.39 -18.12 23.47
CA ASP A 292 11.06 -18.76 24.59
C ASP A 292 12.59 -18.63 24.42
N ALA A 293 13.35 -19.28 25.31
CA ALA A 293 14.82 -19.25 25.24
C ALA A 293 15.38 -19.85 23.93
N SER A 294 14.62 -20.69 23.22
CA SER A 294 15.04 -21.31 21.95
C SER A 294 14.77 -20.42 20.73
N GLY A 295 13.95 -19.39 20.87
CA GLY A 295 13.62 -18.47 19.79
C GLY A 295 12.15 -18.06 19.75
N THR A 296 11.74 -17.51 18.60
CA THR A 296 10.37 -17.03 18.37
C THR A 296 9.72 -17.80 17.21
N MET A 297 8.51 -18.27 17.43
CA MET A 297 7.66 -18.87 16.39
C MET A 297 6.41 -18.02 16.18
N LYS A 298 6.06 -17.79 14.91
CA LYS A 298 4.83 -17.08 14.49
C LYS A 298 4.10 -17.93 13.47
N ALA A 299 2.78 -17.99 13.61
CA ALA A 299 1.89 -18.63 12.66
C ALA A 299 0.68 -17.73 12.44
N GLN A 300 0.30 -17.55 11.19
CA GLN A 300 -0.85 -16.76 10.80
C GLN A 300 -1.61 -17.46 9.68
N ALA A 301 -2.94 -17.35 9.71
CA ALA A 301 -3.80 -17.78 8.63
C ALA A 301 -4.88 -16.73 8.37
N TYR A 302 -5.34 -16.65 7.12
CA TYR A 302 -6.35 -15.68 6.72
C TYR A 302 -7.21 -16.16 5.55
N VAL A 303 -8.43 -15.61 5.51
CA VAL A 303 -9.31 -15.65 4.34
C VAL A 303 -9.91 -14.27 4.14
N ILE A 304 -9.93 -13.82 2.88
CA ILE A 304 -10.37 -12.48 2.50
C ILE A 304 -11.29 -12.63 1.29
N GLN A 305 -12.47 -12.03 1.37
CA GLN A 305 -13.36 -11.86 0.24
C GLN A 305 -13.36 -10.38 -0.16
N ASN A 306 -13.07 -10.10 -1.42
CA ASN A 306 -13.14 -8.77 -2.01
C ASN A 306 -14.13 -8.74 -3.17
N TYR A 307 -14.74 -7.58 -3.36
CA TYR A 307 -15.61 -7.28 -4.49
C TYR A 307 -15.39 -5.86 -4.94
N LEU A 308 -15.34 -5.65 -6.25
CA LEU A 308 -15.35 -4.34 -6.92
C LEU A 308 -16.26 -4.43 -8.14
N ASP A 309 -17.09 -3.39 -8.34
CA ASP A 309 -17.93 -3.17 -9.52
C ASP A 309 -17.76 -1.71 -9.92
N LEU A 310 -16.80 -1.44 -10.81
CA LEU A 310 -16.34 -0.10 -11.17
C LEU A 310 -16.76 0.25 -12.58
N TYR A 311 -17.40 1.41 -12.74
CA TYR A 311 -17.78 2.02 -14.00
C TYR A 311 -16.91 3.26 -14.23
N SER A 312 -16.19 3.29 -15.35
CA SER A 312 -15.32 4.38 -15.77
C SER A 312 -15.48 4.67 -17.26
N ASN A 313 -15.20 5.90 -17.67
CA ASN A 313 -15.23 6.32 -19.05
C ASN A 313 -14.09 7.30 -19.29
N PHE A 314 -13.00 6.86 -19.89
CA PHE A 314 -11.82 7.68 -20.13
C PHE A 314 -11.76 8.26 -21.55
N SER A 315 -12.46 7.63 -22.52
CA SER A 315 -12.63 8.19 -23.86
C SER A 315 -13.73 9.27 -23.92
N TYR A 316 -14.63 9.27 -22.93
CA TYR A 316 -15.81 10.14 -22.80
C TYR A 316 -16.85 9.97 -23.93
N VAL A 317 -16.78 8.90 -24.67
CA VAL A 317 -17.82 8.50 -25.63
C VAL A 317 -18.91 7.75 -24.87
N ALA A 318 -20.18 8.07 -25.14
CA ALA A 318 -21.29 7.63 -24.28
C ALA A 318 -21.45 6.11 -24.19
N ASP A 319 -21.21 5.40 -25.31
CA ASP A 319 -21.30 3.93 -25.41
C ASP A 319 -19.96 3.20 -25.22
N GLU A 320 -18.91 3.93 -24.83
CA GLU A 320 -17.59 3.38 -24.51
C GLU A 320 -17.31 3.37 -22.99
N GLN A 321 -18.31 3.66 -22.16
CA GLN A 321 -18.18 3.41 -20.73
C GLN A 321 -17.91 1.93 -20.51
N PHE A 322 -16.96 1.61 -19.65
CA PHE A 322 -16.66 0.23 -19.32
C PHE A 322 -16.90 -0.06 -17.84
N ASN A 323 -17.23 -1.32 -17.58
CA ASN A 323 -17.38 -1.86 -16.25
C ASN A 323 -16.29 -2.88 -15.99
N GLN A 324 -15.50 -2.64 -14.95
CA GLN A 324 -14.50 -3.55 -14.43
C GLN A 324 -15.03 -4.21 -13.16
N ARG A 325 -15.25 -5.52 -13.23
CA ARG A 325 -15.80 -6.29 -12.14
C ARG A 325 -14.78 -7.30 -11.62
N ASP A 326 -14.52 -7.26 -10.31
CA ASP A 326 -13.68 -8.21 -9.61
C ASP A 326 -14.43 -8.82 -8.44
N SER A 327 -14.42 -10.14 -8.35
CA SER A 327 -14.99 -10.88 -7.22
C SER A 327 -14.05 -12.01 -6.85
N ARG A 328 -13.44 -11.95 -5.65
CA ARG A 328 -12.40 -12.89 -5.28
C ARG A 328 -12.46 -13.37 -3.84
N VAL A 329 -11.90 -14.55 -3.65
CA VAL A 329 -11.50 -15.06 -2.35
C VAL A 329 -9.99 -15.30 -2.36
N THR A 330 -9.29 -14.61 -1.45
CA THR A 330 -7.87 -14.81 -1.18
C THR A 330 -7.72 -15.55 0.13
N SER A 331 -6.94 -16.64 0.16
CA SER A 331 -6.63 -17.37 1.38
C SER A 331 -5.14 -17.67 1.47
N GLY A 332 -4.64 -17.80 2.68
CA GLY A 332 -3.22 -18.09 2.85
C GLY A 332 -2.79 -18.24 4.30
N PHE A 333 -1.50 -18.53 4.44
CA PHE A 333 -0.85 -18.60 5.74
C PHE A 333 0.60 -18.11 5.66
N ASN A 334 1.11 -17.64 6.80
CA ASN A 334 2.50 -17.26 7.02
C ASN A 334 3.01 -18.01 8.25
N LEU A 335 4.15 -18.68 8.12
CA LEU A 335 4.85 -19.36 9.21
C LEU A 335 6.27 -18.84 9.28
N SER A 336 6.79 -18.59 10.47
CA SER A 336 8.21 -18.26 10.65
C SER A 336 8.72 -18.76 11.98
N ARG A 337 9.99 -19.14 12.01
CA ARG A 337 10.74 -19.45 13.22
C ARG A 337 12.07 -18.73 13.19
N SER A 338 12.37 -17.97 14.24
CA SER A 338 13.68 -17.34 14.47
C SER A 338 14.31 -18.00 15.69
N TRP A 339 15.62 -18.25 15.65
CA TRP A 339 16.36 -18.87 16.75
C TRP A 339 17.78 -18.33 16.83
N ASN A 340 18.29 -18.24 18.05
CA ASN A 340 19.67 -17.84 18.31
C ASN A 340 20.60 -19.02 17.97
N VAL A 341 21.74 -18.71 17.35
CA VAL A 341 22.80 -19.68 17.06
C VAL A 341 24.02 -19.35 17.92
N ALA A 342 24.33 -20.21 18.87
CA ALA A 342 25.57 -20.14 19.62
C ALA A 342 26.67 -20.85 18.82
N GLY A 343 27.61 -20.09 18.27
CA GLY A 343 28.74 -20.67 17.52
C GLY A 343 29.80 -19.61 17.24
N LEU A 344 31.07 -19.99 17.29
CA LEU A 344 32.22 -19.15 17.00
C LEU A 344 32.38 -17.89 17.87
N GLY A 345 31.77 -17.86 19.08
CA GLY A 345 31.86 -16.70 20.00
C GLY A 345 31.13 -15.44 19.50
N ARG A 346 30.12 -15.59 18.63
CA ARG A 346 29.37 -14.48 18.02
C ARG A 346 27.86 -14.66 18.20
N GLU A 347 27.16 -13.55 18.29
CA GLU A 347 25.70 -13.54 18.31
C GLU A 347 25.16 -13.63 16.88
N ALA A 348 24.38 -14.66 16.61
CA ALA A 348 23.71 -14.83 15.32
C ALA A 348 22.27 -15.27 15.53
N VAL A 349 21.36 -14.76 14.68
CA VAL A 349 19.95 -15.15 14.63
C VAL A 349 19.64 -15.66 13.25
N ASN A 350 19.10 -16.89 13.19
CA ASN A 350 18.56 -17.44 11.97
C ASN A 350 17.03 -17.32 11.97
N THR A 351 16.47 -17.00 10.82
CA THR A 351 15.03 -17.04 10.58
C THR A 351 14.75 -17.91 9.36
N LEU A 352 13.81 -18.85 9.52
CA LEU A 352 13.24 -19.60 8.41
C LEU A 352 11.74 -19.29 8.34
N GLY A 353 11.22 -19.01 7.14
CA GLY A 353 9.81 -18.77 6.97
C GLY A 353 9.23 -19.35 5.69
N MET A 354 7.92 -19.52 5.71
CA MET A 354 7.12 -20.01 4.59
C MET A 354 5.84 -19.17 4.49
N GLN A 355 5.47 -18.81 3.27
CA GLN A 355 4.27 -18.05 2.97
C GLN A 355 3.53 -18.76 1.84
N PHE A 356 2.23 -18.90 1.99
CA PHE A 356 1.34 -19.44 0.98
C PHE A 356 0.20 -18.46 0.74
N GLN A 357 -0.13 -18.22 -0.52
CA GLN A 357 -1.32 -17.46 -0.91
C GLN A 357 -1.98 -18.09 -2.11
N ASN A 358 -3.31 -18.15 -2.07
CA ASN A 358 -4.15 -18.58 -3.18
C ASN A 358 -5.24 -17.54 -3.42
N ASP A 359 -5.30 -17.03 -4.64
CA ASP A 359 -6.33 -16.14 -5.15
C ASP A 359 -7.25 -16.93 -6.09
N ASN A 360 -8.53 -16.86 -5.85
CA ASN A 360 -9.58 -17.41 -6.71
C ASN A 360 -10.50 -16.25 -7.08
N ALA A 361 -10.42 -15.79 -8.34
CA ALA A 361 -11.04 -14.55 -8.79
C ALA A 361 -11.86 -14.72 -10.07
N PHE A 362 -13.00 -14.05 -10.13
CA PHE A 362 -13.74 -13.81 -11.34
C PHE A 362 -13.54 -12.36 -11.76
N ASN A 363 -12.90 -12.16 -12.92
CA ASN A 363 -12.67 -10.86 -13.52
C ASN A 363 -13.58 -10.66 -14.73
N GLY A 364 -14.20 -9.50 -14.83
CA GLY A 364 -15.04 -9.11 -15.96
C GLY A 364 -14.69 -7.72 -16.46
N LEU A 365 -14.64 -7.57 -17.80
CA LEU A 365 -14.63 -6.30 -18.50
C LEU A 365 -15.85 -6.27 -19.42
N HIS A 366 -16.68 -5.26 -19.25
CA HIS A 366 -17.94 -5.13 -19.98
C HIS A 366 -18.05 -3.73 -20.56
N THR A 367 -18.55 -3.63 -21.79
CA THR A 367 -18.98 -2.35 -22.35
C THR A 367 -20.33 -1.98 -21.76
N THR A 368 -20.48 -0.75 -21.32
CA THR A 368 -21.70 -0.26 -20.68
C THR A 368 -22.08 1.13 -21.22
N GLU A 369 -23.34 1.47 -21.13
CA GLU A 369 -23.85 2.82 -21.27
C GLU A 369 -24.68 3.16 -20.04
N ARG A 370 -24.32 4.23 -19.33
CA ARG A 370 -24.99 4.65 -18.07
C ARG A 370 -25.19 3.51 -17.08
N ARG A 371 -24.14 2.70 -16.88
CA ARG A 371 -24.11 1.49 -16.03
C ARG A 371 -25.00 0.33 -16.53
N VAL A 372 -25.56 0.42 -17.72
CA VAL A 372 -26.30 -0.69 -18.35
C VAL A 372 -25.34 -1.46 -19.24
N ARG A 373 -25.18 -2.76 -19.00
CA ARG A 373 -24.29 -3.61 -19.79
C ARG A 373 -24.84 -3.78 -21.22
N ILE A 374 -24.00 -3.42 -22.20
CA ILE A 374 -24.28 -3.60 -23.65
C ILE A 374 -23.64 -4.90 -24.11
N ALA A 375 -22.37 -5.14 -23.77
CA ALA A 375 -21.61 -6.29 -24.18
C ALA A 375 -20.66 -6.78 -23.08
N THR A 376 -20.18 -8.00 -23.22
CA THR A 376 -19.07 -8.54 -22.45
C THR A 376 -17.83 -8.56 -23.33
N THR A 377 -16.87 -7.70 -23.05
CA THR A 377 -15.59 -7.64 -23.74
C THR A 377 -14.73 -8.82 -23.32
N ARG A 378 -14.67 -9.08 -22.01
CA ARG A 378 -13.85 -10.16 -21.45
C ARG A 378 -14.43 -10.66 -20.13
N SER A 379 -14.33 -11.96 -19.90
CA SER A 379 -14.65 -12.59 -18.62
C SER A 379 -13.73 -13.79 -18.39
N ASP A 380 -13.13 -13.86 -17.21
CA ASP A 380 -12.13 -14.86 -16.83
C ASP A 380 -12.36 -15.40 -15.42
N HIS A 381 -12.05 -16.67 -15.21
CA HIS A 381 -11.91 -17.27 -13.89
C HIS A 381 -10.45 -17.60 -13.65
N ILE A 382 -9.85 -16.89 -12.69
CA ILE A 382 -8.43 -16.91 -12.38
C ILE A 382 -8.20 -17.70 -11.10
N THR A 383 -7.19 -18.57 -11.11
CA THR A 383 -6.61 -19.14 -9.90
C THR A 383 -5.12 -18.88 -9.91
N GLN A 384 -4.63 -18.04 -8.99
CA GLN A 384 -3.21 -17.74 -8.84
C GLN A 384 -2.74 -18.19 -7.47
N SER A 385 -1.87 -19.19 -7.44
CA SER A 385 -1.34 -19.76 -6.19
C SER A 385 0.17 -19.56 -6.11
N SER A 386 0.69 -19.29 -4.91
CA SER A 386 2.12 -19.18 -4.69
C SER A 386 2.54 -19.79 -3.37
N ILE A 387 3.77 -20.30 -3.33
CA ILE A 387 4.47 -20.67 -2.12
C ILE A 387 5.87 -20.02 -2.16
N GLY A 388 6.20 -19.27 -1.11
CA GLY A 388 7.51 -18.65 -0.90
C GLY A 388 8.17 -19.23 0.35
N ILE A 389 9.42 -19.64 0.22
CA ILE A 389 10.26 -20.09 1.34
C ILE A 389 11.46 -19.17 1.42
N TYR A 390 11.78 -18.69 2.62
CA TYR A 390 12.92 -17.82 2.83
C TYR A 390 13.72 -18.21 4.05
N GLY A 391 15.03 -17.97 3.97
CA GLY A 391 15.96 -18.06 5.07
C GLY A 391 16.74 -16.77 5.21
N GLU A 392 16.98 -16.32 6.45
CA GLU A 392 17.69 -15.11 6.77
C GLU A 392 18.62 -15.36 7.96
N ASN A 393 19.82 -14.83 7.88
CA ASN A 393 20.84 -14.93 8.93
C ASN A 393 21.35 -13.54 9.29
N HIS A 394 21.13 -13.14 10.53
CA HIS A 394 21.66 -11.91 11.12
C HIS A 394 22.89 -12.29 11.96
N VAL A 395 24.04 -11.64 11.72
CA VAL A 395 25.27 -11.87 12.46
C VAL A 395 25.86 -10.56 12.96
N HIS A 396 26.07 -10.45 14.25
CA HIS A 396 26.91 -9.42 14.88
C HIS A 396 28.36 -9.94 14.90
N TRP A 397 29.17 -9.47 13.96
CA TRP A 397 30.58 -9.89 13.85
C TRP A 397 31.44 -9.35 14.98
N ASN A 398 31.13 -8.13 15.40
CA ASN A 398 31.71 -7.39 16.50
C ASN A 398 30.86 -6.15 16.78
N ASP A 399 31.31 -5.25 17.66
CA ASP A 399 30.57 -4.05 18.09
C ASP A 399 30.31 -3.03 16.97
N TRP A 400 30.98 -3.16 15.82
CA TRP A 400 30.88 -2.19 14.71
C TRP A 400 30.53 -2.81 13.35
N LEU A 401 30.38 -4.13 13.26
CA LEU A 401 30.03 -4.81 11.99
C LEU A 401 28.92 -5.83 12.23
N ARG A 402 27.81 -5.65 11.55
CA ARG A 402 26.76 -6.66 11.42
C ARG A 402 26.39 -6.89 9.97
N THR A 403 25.93 -8.10 9.67
CA THR A 403 25.44 -8.48 8.34
C THR A 403 24.12 -9.17 8.45
N VAL A 404 23.25 -8.92 7.45
CA VAL A 404 22.02 -9.67 7.24
C VAL A 404 22.08 -10.26 5.84
N SER A 405 22.17 -11.57 5.77
CA SER A 405 22.14 -12.30 4.50
C SER A 405 20.90 -13.15 4.40
N GLY A 406 20.27 -13.16 3.25
CA GLY A 406 19.04 -13.90 3.04
C GLY A 406 18.87 -14.42 1.64
N VAL A 407 18.08 -15.45 1.51
CA VAL A 407 17.63 -15.97 0.23
C VAL A 407 16.16 -16.35 0.32
N ARG A 408 15.42 -16.07 -0.74
CA ARG A 408 14.01 -16.43 -0.90
C ARG A 408 13.81 -17.13 -2.24
N GLY A 409 13.03 -18.21 -2.23
CA GLY A 409 12.55 -18.87 -3.44
C GLY A 409 11.02 -18.83 -3.47
N ASP A 410 10.46 -18.39 -4.59
CA ASP A 410 9.01 -18.33 -4.81
C ASP A 410 8.62 -19.16 -6.02
N PHE A 411 7.64 -20.03 -5.83
CA PHE A 411 7.01 -20.81 -6.88
C PHE A 411 5.58 -20.32 -7.07
N PHE A 412 5.21 -20.01 -8.31
CA PHE A 412 3.89 -19.54 -8.71
C PHE A 412 3.25 -20.49 -9.70
N ARG A 413 1.93 -20.59 -9.59
CA ARG A 413 1.06 -21.25 -10.56
C ARG A 413 -0.04 -20.29 -10.99
N PHE A 414 -0.06 -19.97 -12.26
CA PHE A 414 -1.02 -19.12 -12.94
C PHE A 414 -1.98 -20.01 -13.71
N LYS A 415 -3.27 -19.93 -13.43
CA LYS A 415 -4.31 -20.67 -14.15
C LYS A 415 -5.43 -19.72 -14.51
N ASN A 416 -5.72 -19.60 -15.79
CA ASN A 416 -6.85 -18.86 -16.31
C ASN A 416 -7.82 -19.80 -17.05
N LEU A 417 -9.12 -19.56 -16.85
CA LEU A 417 -10.20 -20.13 -17.64
C LEU A 417 -10.93 -18.97 -18.29
N GLY A 418 -10.68 -18.76 -19.59
CA GLY A 418 -11.38 -17.74 -20.39
C GLY A 418 -12.84 -18.13 -20.58
N LEU A 419 -13.75 -17.39 -19.94
CA LEU A 419 -15.19 -17.66 -19.99
C LEU A 419 -15.83 -17.04 -21.25
N SER A 420 -15.28 -15.91 -21.73
CA SER A 420 -15.71 -15.27 -23.00
C SER A 420 -14.85 -15.67 -24.18
N HIS A 421 -13.56 -15.97 -23.96
CA HIS A 421 -12.59 -16.33 -24.98
C HIS A 421 -11.80 -17.59 -24.56
N SER A 422 -12.13 -18.74 -25.12
CA SER A 422 -11.50 -20.02 -24.78
C SER A 422 -10.00 -20.07 -25.11
N THR A 423 -9.51 -19.25 -26.04
CA THR A 423 -8.11 -19.13 -26.41
C THR A 423 -7.22 -18.62 -25.28
N ASN A 424 -7.80 -18.03 -24.21
CA ASN A 424 -7.09 -17.59 -23.01
C ASN A 424 -7.19 -18.60 -21.84
N THR A 425 -7.51 -19.85 -22.14
CA THR A 425 -7.55 -20.92 -21.13
C THR A 425 -6.23 -21.65 -21.14
N ASP A 426 -5.40 -21.42 -20.09
CA ASP A 426 -4.10 -22.08 -19.93
C ASP A 426 -3.67 -22.10 -18.46
N MET A 427 -2.59 -22.83 -18.20
CA MET A 427 -1.95 -22.95 -16.89
C MET A 427 -0.44 -22.96 -17.03
N ILE A 428 0.22 -22.01 -16.37
CA ILE A 428 1.67 -21.83 -16.39
C ILE A 428 2.18 -21.83 -14.96
N SER A 429 3.40 -22.32 -14.77
CA SER A 429 4.14 -22.21 -13.51
C SER A 429 5.46 -21.50 -13.75
N ASP A 430 5.89 -20.73 -12.77
CA ASP A 430 7.16 -19.99 -12.81
C ASP A 430 7.84 -20.05 -11.44
N PHE A 431 9.14 -19.83 -11.41
CA PHE A 431 9.96 -19.86 -10.20
C PHE A 431 10.99 -18.74 -10.22
N ILE A 432 11.20 -18.09 -9.08
CA ILE A 432 12.22 -17.06 -8.92
C ILE A 432 12.97 -17.23 -7.61
N ALA A 433 14.29 -17.05 -7.64
CA ALA A 433 15.14 -16.98 -6.46
C ALA A 433 15.65 -15.54 -6.26
N SER A 434 15.61 -15.06 -5.04
CA SER A 434 15.89 -13.66 -4.68
C SER A 434 16.90 -13.59 -3.53
N PRO A 435 18.22 -13.50 -3.83
CA PRO A 435 19.26 -13.29 -2.82
C PRO A 435 19.29 -11.85 -2.34
N LYS A 436 19.71 -11.66 -1.07
CA LYS A 436 19.77 -10.37 -0.38
C LYS A 436 20.96 -10.31 0.57
N LEU A 437 21.59 -9.13 0.66
CA LEU A 437 22.68 -8.88 1.59
C LEU A 437 22.64 -7.43 2.07
N ASN A 438 22.67 -7.25 3.37
CA ASN A 438 22.86 -5.96 4.02
C ASN A 438 24.11 -6.02 4.87
N VAL A 439 24.92 -4.99 4.81
CA VAL A 439 26.13 -4.79 5.65
C VAL A 439 26.01 -3.47 6.35
N VAL A 440 26.17 -3.48 7.65
CA VAL A 440 26.05 -2.30 8.52
C VAL A 440 27.33 -2.11 9.31
N PHE A 441 27.88 -0.89 9.23
CA PHE A 441 29.06 -0.46 9.95
C PHE A 441 28.68 0.58 10.99
N GLY A 442 29.23 0.44 12.18
CA GLY A 442 28.95 1.30 13.34
C GLY A 442 28.14 0.57 14.41
N PRO A 443 27.59 1.28 15.43
CA PRO A 443 27.54 2.75 15.49
C PRO A 443 28.87 3.40 15.92
N TRP A 444 29.28 4.44 15.19
CA TRP A 444 30.34 5.34 15.61
C TRP A 444 29.74 6.74 15.83
N TYR A 445 29.90 7.29 17.03
CA TYR A 445 29.30 8.60 17.37
C TYR A 445 27.82 8.69 17.03
N SER A 446 27.03 7.68 17.43
CA SER A 446 25.59 7.56 17.11
C SER A 446 25.28 7.60 15.60
N THR A 447 26.18 7.04 14.79
CA THR A 447 26.05 7.01 13.32
C THR A 447 26.38 5.62 12.78
N GLU A 448 25.53 5.12 11.89
CA GLU A 448 25.70 3.87 11.17
C GLU A 448 25.72 4.10 9.67
N TYR A 449 26.50 3.28 8.96
CA TYR A 449 26.65 3.27 7.51
C TYR A 449 26.16 1.94 6.95
N TYR A 450 25.43 2.01 5.87
CA TYR A 450 24.71 0.87 5.29
C TYR A 450 25.12 0.65 3.84
N TYR A 451 25.30 -0.61 3.48
CA TYR A 451 25.33 -1.08 2.11
C TYR A 451 24.35 -2.22 1.95
N SER A 452 23.39 -2.07 1.05
CA SER A 452 22.33 -3.05 0.80
C SER A 452 22.29 -3.42 -0.67
N VAL A 453 22.16 -4.71 -0.96
CA VAL A 453 21.98 -5.25 -2.31
C VAL A 453 20.97 -6.38 -2.27
N GLY A 454 20.07 -6.43 -3.23
CA GLY A 454 19.07 -7.48 -3.26
C GLY A 454 18.28 -7.55 -4.54
N SER A 455 17.66 -8.70 -4.73
CA SER A 455 16.73 -8.97 -5.81
C SER A 455 15.30 -9.06 -5.25
N GLY A 456 14.35 -8.44 -5.92
CA GLY A 456 12.92 -8.55 -5.69
C GLY A 456 12.19 -8.97 -6.95
N PHE A 457 10.87 -8.98 -6.90
CA PHE A 457 10.05 -9.27 -8.06
C PHE A 457 8.61 -8.81 -7.84
N HIS A 458 7.86 -8.71 -8.95
CA HIS A 458 6.40 -8.75 -8.94
C HIS A 458 5.89 -9.89 -9.83
N SER A 459 4.71 -10.40 -9.50
CA SER A 459 3.97 -11.31 -10.37
C SER A 459 3.10 -10.52 -11.32
N ASN A 460 3.09 -10.90 -12.60
CA ASN A 460 2.21 -10.31 -13.61
C ASN A 460 0.80 -10.89 -13.53
N ASP A 461 -0.14 -10.20 -14.16
CA ASP A 461 -1.53 -10.63 -14.25
C ASP A 461 -1.65 -11.98 -14.98
N THR A 462 -2.34 -12.92 -14.34
CA THR A 462 -2.53 -14.28 -14.87
C THR A 462 -3.10 -14.28 -16.29
N ARG A 463 -3.97 -13.29 -16.63
CA ARG A 463 -4.55 -13.18 -17.96
C ARG A 463 -3.51 -12.89 -19.04
N GLY A 464 -2.52 -12.03 -18.76
CA GLY A 464 -1.40 -11.76 -19.65
C GLY A 464 -0.40 -12.92 -19.72
N VAL A 465 -0.11 -13.54 -18.58
CA VAL A 465 0.82 -14.70 -18.47
C VAL A 465 0.31 -15.91 -19.23
N THR A 466 -1.00 -16.15 -19.23
CA THR A 466 -1.62 -17.30 -19.92
C THR A 466 -2.16 -16.97 -21.31
N ALA A 467 -2.01 -15.72 -21.80
CA ALA A 467 -2.54 -15.29 -23.07
C ALA A 467 -2.01 -16.14 -24.24
N GLY A 468 -2.90 -16.62 -25.09
CA GLY A 468 -2.54 -17.26 -26.36
C GLY A 468 -2.05 -16.23 -27.39
N THR A 469 -1.32 -16.67 -28.40
CA THR A 469 -0.92 -15.81 -29.53
C THR A 469 -2.18 -15.23 -30.20
N GLY A 470 -2.27 -13.91 -30.29
CA GLY A 470 -3.37 -13.18 -30.92
C GLY A 470 -4.42 -12.60 -29.96
N PHE A 471 -4.24 -12.74 -28.66
CA PHE A 471 -5.24 -12.27 -27.67
C PHE A 471 -5.12 -10.77 -27.33
N THR A 472 -3.93 -10.20 -27.32
CA THR A 472 -3.67 -8.80 -26.89
C THR A 472 -3.31 -7.85 -28.03
N GLY A 473 -3.35 -8.30 -29.30
CA GLY A 473 -2.79 -7.48 -30.41
C GLY A 473 -1.27 -7.29 -30.32
N THR A 474 -0.65 -7.55 -29.16
CA THR A 474 0.78 -7.59 -28.92
C THR A 474 1.31 -9.02 -29.04
N SER A 475 2.47 -9.18 -29.62
CA SER A 475 3.07 -10.48 -29.95
C SER A 475 3.69 -11.15 -28.73
N GLY A 476 2.89 -11.81 -27.88
CA GLY A 476 3.46 -12.74 -26.89
C GLY A 476 2.80 -12.72 -25.51
N ARG A 477 3.13 -13.74 -24.74
CA ARG A 477 2.76 -13.87 -23.32
C ARG A 477 3.62 -12.96 -22.47
N SER A 478 3.04 -12.34 -21.45
CA SER A 478 3.80 -11.66 -20.41
C SER A 478 4.62 -12.66 -19.57
N GLN A 479 5.78 -12.24 -19.07
CA GLN A 479 6.56 -13.02 -18.12
C GLN A 479 5.78 -13.21 -16.83
N GLY A 480 5.82 -14.41 -16.21
CA GLY A 480 5.08 -14.68 -14.97
C GLY A 480 5.60 -13.89 -13.79
N LEU A 481 6.91 -13.87 -13.60
CA LEU A 481 7.61 -13.22 -12.48
C LEU A 481 8.68 -12.28 -13.02
N VAL A 482 8.52 -10.98 -12.81
CA VAL A 482 9.42 -9.94 -13.30
C VAL A 482 10.43 -9.56 -12.21
N ARG A 483 11.71 -9.73 -12.50
CA ARG A 483 12.80 -9.45 -11.56
C ARG A 483 13.11 -7.97 -11.45
N SER A 484 13.31 -7.52 -10.21
CA SER A 484 13.99 -6.27 -9.89
C SER A 484 15.32 -6.52 -9.18
N PHE A 485 16.24 -5.56 -9.26
CA PHE A 485 17.53 -5.60 -8.58
C PHE A 485 17.88 -4.23 -8.02
N GLY A 486 18.16 -4.17 -6.72
CA GLY A 486 18.43 -2.93 -6.00
C GLY A 486 19.83 -2.89 -5.38
N HIS A 487 20.41 -1.69 -5.39
CA HIS A 487 21.58 -1.31 -4.61
C HIS A 487 21.27 -0.05 -3.82
N GLU A 488 21.79 0.03 -2.59
CA GLU A 488 21.64 1.20 -1.74
C GLU A 488 22.88 1.39 -0.88
N VAL A 489 23.34 2.64 -0.77
CA VAL A 489 24.28 3.06 0.27
C VAL A 489 23.61 4.15 1.08
N GLY A 490 23.77 4.11 2.38
CA GLY A 490 23.11 5.09 3.24
C GLY A 490 23.80 5.31 4.58
N VAL A 491 23.36 6.34 5.26
CA VAL A 491 23.81 6.73 6.60
C VAL A 491 22.58 7.00 7.44
N ARG A 492 22.60 6.54 8.67
CA ARG A 492 21.64 6.90 9.72
C ARG A 492 22.39 7.48 10.89
N THR A 493 21.92 8.60 11.44
CA THR A 493 22.61 9.28 12.55
C THR A 493 21.61 9.89 13.53
N GLU A 494 22.01 9.85 14.81
CA GLU A 494 21.35 10.50 15.94
C GLU A 494 22.37 11.32 16.74
N ILE A 495 23.39 11.88 16.06
CA ILE A 495 24.46 12.68 16.70
C ILE A 495 23.92 13.94 17.37
N ILE A 496 22.83 14.49 16.89
CA ILE A 496 22.11 15.60 17.50
C ILE A 496 20.98 15.02 18.34
N ASN A 497 20.95 15.37 19.62
CA ASN A 497 19.92 14.89 20.52
C ASN A 497 18.50 15.23 20.02
N GLY A 498 17.63 14.24 20.00
CA GLY A 498 16.26 14.38 19.49
C GLY A 498 16.12 14.36 17.97
N LEU A 499 17.21 14.36 17.20
CA LEU A 499 17.19 14.27 15.74
C LEU A 499 17.53 12.85 15.27
N GLN A 500 16.61 12.22 14.58
CA GLN A 500 16.83 11.00 13.80
C GLN A 500 16.91 11.39 12.33
N SER A 501 18.07 11.22 11.72
CA SER A 501 18.30 11.59 10.33
C SER A 501 18.84 10.41 9.54
N SER A 502 18.37 10.24 8.31
CA SER A 502 18.95 9.28 7.37
C SER A 502 19.04 9.86 5.97
N ILE A 503 20.11 9.50 5.28
CA ILE A 503 20.28 9.75 3.84
C ILE A 503 20.63 8.45 3.15
N ALA A 504 20.03 8.19 2.00
CA ALA A 504 20.36 7.05 1.17
C ALA A 504 20.45 7.43 -0.30
N LEU A 505 21.38 6.82 -0.98
CA LEU A 505 21.52 6.82 -2.44
C LEU A 505 21.14 5.43 -2.93
N PHE A 506 20.23 5.34 -3.89
CA PHE A 506 19.76 4.07 -4.40
C PHE A 506 19.81 3.97 -5.92
N GLN A 507 19.95 2.75 -6.40
CA GLN A 507 19.69 2.34 -7.77
C GLN A 507 18.73 1.15 -7.74
N LEU A 508 17.70 1.21 -8.60
CA LEU A 508 16.74 0.13 -8.83
C LEU A 508 16.65 -0.14 -10.32
N ASP A 509 16.91 -1.38 -10.72
CA ASP A 509 16.76 -1.88 -12.08
C ASP A 509 15.58 -2.86 -12.13
N ASN A 510 14.62 -2.64 -13.05
CA ASN A 510 13.53 -3.55 -13.32
C ASN A 510 13.73 -4.24 -14.68
N ALA A 511 13.43 -5.52 -14.76
CA ALA A 511 13.51 -6.29 -16.01
C ALA A 511 12.39 -5.88 -16.98
N SER A 512 11.26 -5.42 -16.47
CA SER A 512 10.17 -4.80 -17.22
C SER A 512 9.47 -3.76 -16.35
N GLU A 513 8.77 -2.82 -16.98
CA GLU A 513 7.89 -1.83 -16.34
C GLU A 513 6.44 -2.18 -16.56
N ILE A 514 5.64 -1.93 -15.54
CA ILE A 514 4.20 -1.87 -15.70
C ILE A 514 3.83 -0.43 -15.99
N VAL A 515 3.15 -0.21 -17.07
CA VAL A 515 2.68 1.09 -17.53
C VAL A 515 1.16 1.12 -17.52
N TYR A 516 0.60 2.28 -17.23
CA TYR A 516 -0.84 2.50 -17.30
C TYR A 516 -1.24 2.76 -18.77
N VAL A 517 -2.20 2.01 -19.28
CA VAL A 517 -2.78 2.17 -20.61
C VAL A 517 -4.09 2.93 -20.44
N GLY A 518 -4.08 4.23 -20.73
CA GLY A 518 -5.18 5.15 -20.44
C GLY A 518 -6.50 4.76 -21.12
N ASP A 519 -6.42 4.35 -22.38
CA ASP A 519 -7.61 4.04 -23.20
C ASP A 519 -8.29 2.73 -22.77
N GLU A 520 -7.54 1.82 -22.14
CA GLU A 520 -8.06 0.54 -21.65
C GLU A 520 -8.38 0.57 -20.15
N GLY A 521 -7.98 1.63 -19.46
CA GLY A 521 -8.16 1.76 -18.00
C GLY A 521 -7.50 0.64 -17.20
N THR A 522 -6.40 0.08 -17.71
CA THR A 522 -5.66 -1.04 -17.14
C THR A 522 -4.16 -0.78 -17.10
N THR A 523 -3.42 -1.70 -16.55
CA THR A 523 -1.95 -1.69 -16.57
C THR A 523 -1.42 -2.86 -17.38
N GLU A 524 -0.36 -2.63 -18.13
CA GLU A 524 0.31 -3.63 -18.95
C GLU A 524 1.81 -3.72 -18.66
N ASP A 525 2.38 -4.90 -18.89
CA ASP A 525 3.82 -5.13 -18.87
C ASP A 525 4.44 -4.62 -20.18
N SER A 526 5.23 -3.56 -20.10
CA SER A 526 5.87 -2.95 -21.27
C SER A 526 6.92 -3.84 -21.96
N GLY A 527 7.39 -4.91 -21.29
CA GLY A 527 8.52 -5.72 -21.77
C GLY A 527 9.86 -4.97 -21.79
N ARG A 528 9.94 -3.73 -21.33
CA ARG A 528 11.11 -2.86 -21.43
C ARG A 528 11.83 -2.69 -20.09
N ARG A 529 13.15 -2.88 -20.11
CA ARG A 529 13.99 -2.68 -18.92
C ARG A 529 14.09 -1.23 -18.53
N SER A 530 14.04 -0.97 -17.23
CA SER A 530 14.19 0.38 -16.69
C SER A 530 15.28 0.47 -15.65
N ARG A 531 15.69 1.72 -15.36
CA ARG A 531 16.58 2.07 -14.26
C ARG A 531 16.11 3.32 -13.56
N ARG A 532 16.15 3.28 -12.24
CA ARG A 532 15.97 4.42 -11.34
C ARG A 532 17.23 4.66 -10.54
N VAL A 533 17.63 5.92 -10.43
CA VAL A 533 18.71 6.36 -9.55
C VAL A 533 18.19 7.55 -8.77
N GLY A 534 18.39 7.57 -7.48
CA GLY A 534 17.87 8.64 -6.65
C GLY A 534 18.54 8.74 -5.29
N TRP A 535 18.08 9.71 -4.53
CA TRP A 535 18.43 9.91 -3.15
C TRP A 535 17.19 10.25 -2.31
N GLU A 536 17.26 9.92 -1.03
CA GLU A 536 16.23 10.17 -0.04
C GLU A 536 16.89 10.74 1.22
N PHE A 537 16.30 11.80 1.76
CA PHE A 537 16.73 12.44 3.00
C PHE A 537 15.55 12.56 3.95
N ASN A 538 15.62 11.86 5.06
CA ASN A 538 14.52 11.73 6.01
C ASN A 538 14.96 12.23 7.37
N ASN A 539 14.14 13.06 8.02
CA ASN A 539 14.45 13.65 9.30
C ASN A 539 13.22 13.64 10.21
N TYR A 540 13.42 13.21 11.43
CA TYR A 540 12.45 13.34 12.48
C TYR A 540 13.14 14.00 13.69
N TYR A 541 12.71 15.20 14.03
CA TYR A 541 13.36 16.03 15.04
C TYR A 541 12.39 16.41 16.14
N LYS A 542 12.57 15.84 17.33
CA LYS A 542 11.96 16.33 18.56
C LYS A 542 12.79 17.52 19.07
N ALA A 543 12.51 18.72 18.54
CA ALA A 543 13.27 19.92 18.80
C ALA A 543 13.12 20.40 20.25
N SER A 544 11.98 20.11 20.88
CA SER A 544 11.69 20.34 22.29
C SER A 544 10.57 19.39 22.73
N ASP A 545 10.17 19.48 24.00
CA ASP A 545 9.06 18.66 24.51
C ASP A 545 7.71 19.02 23.86
N TRP A 546 7.60 20.21 23.29
CA TRP A 546 6.38 20.72 22.68
C TRP A 546 6.45 20.87 21.14
N LEU A 547 7.64 20.71 20.51
CA LEU A 547 7.81 20.87 19.06
C LEU A 547 8.49 19.65 18.44
N THR A 548 7.77 19.03 17.49
CA THR A 548 8.32 17.97 16.64
C THR A 548 8.27 18.42 15.18
N ILE A 549 9.34 18.19 14.43
CA ILE A 549 9.46 18.44 12.99
C ILE A 549 9.73 17.11 12.30
N ASP A 550 8.96 16.83 11.26
CA ASP A 550 9.13 15.66 10.39
C ASP A 550 9.32 16.17 8.96
N ALA A 551 10.48 15.91 8.36
CA ALA A 551 10.86 16.51 7.08
C ALA A 551 11.55 15.48 6.19
N ASP A 552 10.89 15.18 5.06
CA ASP A 552 11.34 14.19 4.09
C ASP A 552 11.44 14.82 2.70
N VAL A 553 12.54 14.55 2.02
CA VAL A 553 12.76 14.95 0.63
C VAL A 553 13.34 13.76 -0.12
N ALA A 554 12.78 13.48 -1.29
CA ALA A 554 13.30 12.42 -2.15
C ALA A 554 13.35 12.89 -3.61
N PHE A 555 14.36 12.42 -4.32
CA PHE A 555 14.52 12.64 -5.75
C PHE A 555 14.85 11.33 -6.45
N ALA A 556 14.25 11.10 -7.62
CA ALA A 556 14.51 9.92 -8.44
C ALA A 556 14.50 10.26 -9.92
N ARG A 557 15.44 9.74 -10.67
CA ARG A 557 15.47 9.78 -12.13
C ARG A 557 15.18 8.40 -12.67
N ALA A 558 14.04 8.24 -13.31
CA ALA A 558 13.57 6.99 -13.91
C ALA A 558 13.69 7.05 -15.44
N ARG A 559 14.25 6.00 -16.06
CA ARG A 559 14.41 5.93 -17.52
C ARG A 559 14.36 4.49 -18.00
N PHE A 560 13.75 4.27 -19.16
CA PHE A 560 13.98 3.05 -19.93
C PHE A 560 15.46 2.93 -20.33
N ARG A 561 15.99 1.72 -20.35
CA ARG A 561 17.40 1.46 -20.68
C ARG A 561 17.65 1.36 -22.19
N ASP A 562 16.63 1.06 -22.95
CA ASP A 562 16.63 1.08 -24.41
C ASP A 562 16.12 2.44 -24.92
N ALA A 563 16.44 2.73 -26.18
CA ALA A 563 15.88 3.83 -26.93
C ALA A 563 14.76 3.27 -27.81
N GLY A 564 13.59 2.97 -27.20
CA GLY A 564 12.39 2.67 -27.98
C GLY A 564 12.02 3.82 -28.92
N GLY A 565 11.21 3.55 -29.95
CA GLY A 565 10.81 4.56 -30.93
C GLY A 565 10.11 5.80 -30.36
N GLU A 566 9.52 5.69 -29.18
CA GLU A 566 8.74 6.76 -28.52
C GLU A 566 9.56 7.58 -27.52
N GLY A 567 10.60 7.02 -26.90
CA GLY A 567 11.45 7.73 -25.95
C GLY A 567 12.03 6.88 -24.84
N ARG A 568 12.58 7.56 -23.82
CA ARG A 568 13.20 6.90 -22.65
C ARG A 568 12.58 7.31 -21.32
N PHE A 569 11.67 8.25 -21.31
CA PHE A 569 11.01 8.64 -20.08
C PHE A 569 9.94 7.62 -19.73
N ILE A 570 9.69 7.46 -18.43
CA ILE A 570 8.64 6.58 -17.94
C ILE A 570 7.48 7.48 -17.52
N GLU A 571 6.33 7.28 -18.13
CA GLU A 571 5.14 8.06 -17.87
C GLU A 571 4.72 7.98 -16.41
N GLY A 572 4.33 9.11 -15.84
CA GLY A 572 3.96 9.21 -14.43
C GLY A 572 5.11 9.08 -13.42
N ALA A 573 6.37 8.88 -13.87
CA ALA A 573 7.52 8.76 -12.97
C ALA A 573 7.86 10.11 -12.34
N VAL A 574 7.55 10.28 -11.05
CA VAL A 574 7.77 11.50 -10.30
C VAL A 574 9.24 11.71 -9.99
N GLU A 575 9.77 12.88 -10.31
CA GLU A 575 11.18 13.18 -10.14
C GLU A 575 11.53 13.69 -8.75
N GLY A 576 10.63 14.41 -8.09
CA GLY A 576 10.88 14.97 -6.75
C GLY A 576 9.64 15.03 -5.90
N VAL A 577 9.78 14.67 -4.61
CA VAL A 577 8.73 14.76 -3.61
C VAL A 577 9.29 15.35 -2.32
N ALA A 578 8.45 16.09 -1.58
CA ALA A 578 8.81 16.56 -0.26
C ALA A 578 7.59 16.62 0.66
N SER A 579 7.79 16.29 1.92
CA SER A 579 6.82 16.46 3.00
C SER A 579 7.52 17.11 4.19
N VAL A 580 6.96 18.21 4.70
CA VAL A 580 7.46 18.86 5.90
C VAL A 580 6.29 19.10 6.84
N ALA A 581 6.33 18.50 8.02
CA ALA A 581 5.31 18.66 9.06
C ALA A 581 5.91 19.25 10.33
N ALA A 582 5.20 20.15 10.96
CA ALA A 582 5.47 20.65 12.31
C ALA A 582 4.30 20.31 13.21
N VAL A 583 4.60 19.75 14.36
CA VAL A 583 3.61 19.38 15.40
C VAL A 583 3.95 20.14 16.67
N VAL A 584 2.96 20.86 17.17
CA VAL A 584 3.06 21.64 18.41
C VAL A 584 2.09 21.05 19.43
N ASP A 585 2.61 20.56 20.55
CA ASP A 585 1.82 20.00 21.64
C ASP A 585 2.64 20.07 22.94
N ASP A 586 2.30 20.98 23.83
CA ASP A 586 2.94 21.14 25.15
C ASP A 586 2.21 20.38 26.26
N GLY A 587 1.21 19.56 25.91
CA GLY A 587 0.32 18.89 26.86
C GLY A 587 -0.76 19.82 27.46
N GLY A 588 -0.77 21.10 27.10
CA GLY A 588 -1.77 22.09 27.52
C GLY A 588 -3.12 21.95 26.80
N SER A 589 -3.94 23.00 26.88
CA SER A 589 -5.27 22.99 26.26
C SER A 589 -5.25 23.04 24.75
N TYR A 590 -4.20 23.60 24.14
CA TYR A 590 -4.10 23.75 22.68
C TYR A 590 -2.97 22.88 22.12
N TYR A 591 -3.21 22.33 20.94
CA TYR A 591 -2.21 21.61 20.15
C TYR A 591 -2.52 21.79 18.66
N GLY A 592 -1.57 21.47 17.81
CA GLY A 592 -1.79 21.56 16.38
C GLY A 592 -0.68 20.94 15.55
N SER A 593 -0.96 20.81 14.26
CA SER A 593 0.04 20.42 13.28
C SER A 593 -0.22 21.12 11.95
N ALA A 594 0.84 21.36 11.20
CA ALA A 594 0.78 21.82 9.82
C ALA A 594 1.72 20.97 8.97
N GLN A 595 1.28 20.61 7.77
CA GLN A 595 2.04 19.78 6.83
C GLN A 595 2.06 20.44 5.45
N PHE A 596 3.24 20.71 4.93
CA PHE A 596 3.48 21.02 3.54
C PHE A 596 3.74 19.74 2.76
N ARG A 597 3.12 19.58 1.58
CA ARG A 597 3.29 18.46 0.66
C ARG A 597 3.65 19.01 -0.72
N TYR A 598 4.67 18.43 -1.34
CA TYR A 598 5.09 18.70 -2.71
C TYR A 598 5.14 17.39 -3.50
N PHE A 599 4.38 17.34 -4.57
CA PHE A 599 4.35 16.29 -5.56
C PHE A 599 4.84 16.86 -6.87
N GLY A 600 6.07 16.51 -7.26
CA GLY A 600 6.79 17.15 -8.35
C GLY A 600 6.23 16.88 -9.75
N PRO A 601 6.69 17.66 -10.74
CA PRO A 601 6.38 17.42 -12.14
C PRO A 601 6.87 16.06 -12.61
N ARG A 602 6.18 15.47 -13.58
CA ARG A 602 6.50 14.17 -14.16
C ARG A 602 6.24 14.15 -15.66
N PRO A 603 6.96 13.34 -16.45
CA PRO A 603 6.66 13.14 -17.86
C PRO A 603 5.29 12.48 -18.01
N LEU A 604 4.52 12.92 -18.98
CA LEU A 604 3.24 12.33 -19.39
C LEU A 604 3.34 11.61 -20.72
N THR A 605 4.49 11.75 -21.41
CA THR A 605 4.83 11.04 -22.66
C THR A 605 6.27 10.55 -22.59
N GLU A 606 6.58 9.47 -23.29
CA GLU A 606 7.93 8.86 -23.27
C GLU A 606 9.01 9.72 -23.90
N ASP A 607 8.66 10.61 -24.83
CA ASP A 607 9.56 11.62 -25.41
C ASP A 607 9.74 12.85 -24.51
N ASN A 608 8.95 12.93 -23.41
CA ASN A 608 8.93 14.06 -22.48
C ASN A 608 8.49 15.41 -23.12
N SER A 609 7.76 15.37 -24.21
CA SER A 609 7.20 16.57 -24.85
C SER A 609 6.06 17.17 -24.03
N VAL A 610 5.35 16.35 -23.27
CA VAL A 610 4.27 16.76 -22.35
C VAL A 610 4.64 16.39 -20.91
N ARG A 611 4.45 17.34 -20.00
CA ARG A 611 4.69 17.16 -18.57
C ARG A 611 3.52 17.67 -17.74
N SER A 612 3.34 17.07 -16.57
CA SER A 612 2.47 17.63 -15.54
C SER A 612 3.08 18.86 -14.89
N ASP A 613 2.26 19.67 -14.25
CA ASP A 613 2.69 20.64 -13.26
C ASP A 613 2.98 19.93 -11.90
N GLY A 614 3.66 20.62 -11.00
CA GLY A 614 3.84 20.15 -9.63
C GLY A 614 2.66 20.57 -8.75
N THR A 615 2.27 19.72 -7.81
CA THR A 615 1.20 19.95 -6.83
C THR A 615 1.81 20.38 -5.49
N ARG A 616 1.25 21.41 -4.87
CA ARG A 616 1.71 21.98 -3.58
C ARG A 616 0.52 22.22 -2.70
N THR A 617 0.48 21.58 -1.55
CA THR A 617 -0.59 21.76 -0.58
C THR A 617 -0.05 21.99 0.82
N VAL A 618 -0.77 22.77 1.60
CA VAL A 618 -0.57 22.87 3.05
C VAL A 618 -1.87 22.45 3.72
N ASN A 619 -1.78 21.45 4.56
CA ASN A 619 -2.87 20.98 5.41
C ASN A 619 -2.53 21.29 6.86
N GLY A 620 -3.54 21.46 7.71
CA GLY A 620 -3.30 21.76 9.11
C GLY A 620 -4.43 21.31 10.02
N ARG A 621 -4.10 21.19 11.29
CA ARG A 621 -5.03 20.85 12.35
C ARG A 621 -4.76 21.72 13.56
N MET A 622 -5.82 22.21 14.19
CA MET A 622 -5.79 22.87 15.48
C MET A 622 -6.77 22.16 16.41
N GLY A 623 -6.30 21.73 17.58
CA GLY A 623 -7.07 21.04 18.59
C GLY A 623 -7.18 21.82 19.89
N TYR A 624 -8.32 21.69 20.54
CA TYR A 624 -8.59 22.23 21.89
C TYR A 624 -9.05 21.09 22.81
N ARG A 625 -8.32 20.85 23.90
CA ARG A 625 -8.70 19.91 24.95
C ARG A 625 -9.69 20.57 25.88
N ILE A 626 -10.97 20.19 25.79
CA ILE A 626 -12.05 20.66 26.68
C ILE A 626 -11.79 20.13 28.09
N ASP A 627 -11.41 18.86 28.16
CA ASP A 627 -10.96 18.19 29.37
C ASP A 627 -9.98 17.06 29.01
N LYS A 628 -9.56 16.25 30.01
CA LYS A 628 -8.61 15.13 29.82
C LYS A 628 -9.09 14.01 28.89
N ASN A 629 -10.37 13.98 28.56
CA ASN A 629 -11.00 12.93 27.76
C ASN A 629 -11.63 13.47 26.46
N THR A 630 -11.97 14.76 26.42
CA THR A 630 -12.74 15.36 25.33
C THR A 630 -11.92 16.44 24.63
N GLN A 631 -11.86 16.37 23.32
CA GLN A 631 -11.16 17.35 22.49
C GLN A 631 -11.97 17.72 21.25
N LEU A 632 -11.83 18.96 20.82
CA LEU A 632 -12.41 19.50 19.60
C LEU A 632 -11.27 19.83 18.63
N GLU A 633 -11.35 19.37 17.40
CA GLU A 633 -10.35 19.62 16.36
C GLU A 633 -10.97 20.35 15.17
N LEU A 634 -10.28 21.38 14.67
CA LEU A 634 -10.52 21.99 13.38
C LEU A 634 -9.42 21.53 12.44
N VAL A 635 -9.80 20.82 11.38
CA VAL A 635 -8.90 20.28 10.35
C VAL A 635 -9.13 21.03 9.06
N GLY A 636 -8.07 21.54 8.45
CA GLY A 636 -8.12 22.27 7.20
C GLY A 636 -7.23 21.65 6.14
N PHE A 637 -7.74 21.53 4.92
CA PHE A 637 -7.04 21.00 3.76
C PHE A 637 -6.86 22.10 2.73
N ASN A 638 -5.75 22.02 1.99
CA ASN A 638 -5.39 23.00 0.95
C ASN A 638 -5.57 24.45 1.45
N LEU A 639 -4.96 24.77 2.60
CA LEU A 639 -5.20 26.05 3.33
C LEU A 639 -4.96 27.29 2.50
N PHE A 640 -4.06 27.23 1.51
CA PHE A 640 -3.75 28.34 0.61
C PHE A 640 -4.65 28.40 -0.65
N GLY A 641 -5.62 27.46 -0.78
CA GLY A 641 -6.56 27.45 -1.90
C GLY A 641 -5.88 27.29 -3.26
N ARG A 642 -4.85 26.44 -3.34
CA ARG A 642 -4.17 26.14 -4.61
C ARG A 642 -5.13 25.43 -5.56
N GLU A 643 -4.97 25.72 -6.85
CA GLU A 643 -5.74 25.11 -7.94
C GLU A 643 -4.89 24.16 -8.78
N ASP A 644 -4.01 23.43 -8.14
CA ASP A 644 -3.13 22.44 -8.79
C ASP A 644 -3.94 21.17 -9.20
N SER A 645 -3.33 20.27 -9.97
CA SER A 645 -3.87 18.95 -10.27
C SER A 645 -3.50 17.95 -9.18
N ALA A 646 -4.39 17.05 -8.81
CA ALA A 646 -4.05 15.87 -8.01
C ALA A 646 -3.24 14.88 -8.84
N ILE A 647 -3.65 14.68 -10.10
CA ILE A 647 -2.98 13.82 -11.08
C ILE A 647 -3.24 14.34 -12.48
N ASP A 648 -2.31 14.06 -13.39
CA ASP A 648 -2.40 14.36 -14.82
C ASP A 648 -2.00 13.13 -15.63
N TYR A 649 -2.66 12.96 -16.78
CA TYR A 649 -2.31 11.98 -17.81
C TYR A 649 -2.29 12.65 -19.18
N TYR A 650 -1.81 11.95 -20.18
CA TYR A 650 -1.92 12.29 -21.59
C TYR A 650 -2.57 11.12 -22.32
N GLY A 651 -3.57 11.40 -23.13
CA GLY A 651 -4.32 10.36 -23.86
C GLY A 651 -5.33 10.96 -24.81
N ASP A 652 -6.01 10.09 -25.52
CA ASP A 652 -7.09 10.43 -26.43
C ASP A 652 -8.40 10.65 -25.67
N TYR A 653 -9.18 11.62 -26.08
CA TYR A 653 -10.48 11.92 -25.51
C TYR A 653 -11.45 12.51 -26.53
N ASN A 654 -12.74 12.41 -26.25
CA ASN A 654 -13.81 13.00 -27.06
C ASN A 654 -14.66 13.95 -26.20
N ALA A 655 -14.56 15.25 -26.47
CA ALA A 655 -15.28 16.30 -25.76
C ALA A 655 -16.56 16.76 -26.49
N ALA A 656 -17.08 16.02 -27.47
CA ALA A 656 -18.26 16.40 -28.25
C ALA A 656 -19.51 16.66 -27.36
N SER A 657 -19.64 15.94 -26.24
CA SER A 657 -20.75 16.11 -25.28
C SER A 657 -20.79 17.49 -24.62
N ILE A 658 -19.68 18.20 -24.58
CA ILE A 658 -19.56 19.55 -24.00
C ILE A 658 -19.25 20.63 -25.05
N GLY A 659 -19.39 20.33 -26.34
CA GLY A 659 -19.12 21.26 -27.43
C GLY A 659 -17.68 21.35 -27.88
N GLY A 660 -16.81 20.45 -27.44
CA GLY A 660 -15.44 20.25 -27.91
C GLY A 660 -15.37 19.25 -29.07
N GLY A 661 -14.16 18.72 -29.33
CA GLY A 661 -13.89 17.71 -30.35
C GLY A 661 -13.13 16.51 -29.81
N SER A 662 -12.81 15.55 -30.69
CA SER A 662 -11.85 14.49 -30.39
C SER A 662 -10.43 15.02 -30.52
N ALA A 663 -9.58 14.76 -29.52
CA ALA A 663 -8.19 15.19 -29.49
C ALA A 663 -7.34 14.29 -28.62
N SER A 664 -6.01 14.31 -28.83
CA SER A 664 -5.04 13.81 -27.87
C SER A 664 -4.52 14.97 -27.05
N GLY A 665 -4.52 14.84 -25.73
CA GLY A 665 -4.10 15.93 -24.88
C GLY A 665 -3.98 15.58 -23.41
N ARG A 666 -3.62 16.58 -22.62
CA ARG A 666 -3.55 16.45 -21.16
C ARG A 666 -4.97 16.38 -20.59
N VAL A 667 -5.19 15.38 -19.76
CA VAL A 667 -6.37 15.25 -18.90
C VAL A 667 -5.93 15.29 -17.43
N PHE A 668 -6.76 15.83 -16.54
CA PHE A 668 -6.37 16.00 -15.14
C PHE A 668 -7.53 15.80 -14.18
N HIS A 669 -7.22 15.32 -12.99
CA HIS A 669 -8.13 15.37 -11.84
C HIS A 669 -7.66 16.49 -10.90
N PRO A 670 -8.50 17.48 -10.55
CA PRO A 670 -8.09 18.61 -9.70
C PRO A 670 -7.91 18.18 -8.23
N ILE A 671 -7.03 18.89 -7.51
CA ILE A 671 -7.06 18.81 -6.04
C ILE A 671 -8.34 19.49 -5.52
N GLU A 672 -8.82 19.03 -4.37
CA GLU A 672 -9.97 19.66 -3.72
C GLU A 672 -9.65 21.11 -3.29
N PRO A 673 -10.64 21.98 -3.27
CA PRO A 673 -10.47 23.36 -2.82
C PRO A 673 -10.12 23.39 -1.32
N ARG A 674 -9.83 24.57 -0.80
CA ARG A 674 -9.71 24.76 0.64
C ARG A 674 -10.98 24.30 1.35
N THR A 675 -10.85 23.31 2.22
CA THR A 675 -11.96 22.69 2.96
C THR A 675 -11.64 22.60 4.45
N PHE A 676 -12.69 22.62 5.27
CA PHE A 676 -12.58 22.49 6.72
C PHE A 676 -13.50 21.41 7.24
N ARG A 677 -13.01 20.70 8.27
CA ARG A 677 -13.78 19.72 9.04
C ARG A 677 -13.66 20.03 10.52
N LEU A 678 -14.73 19.85 11.27
CA LEU A 678 -14.76 19.96 12.73
C LEU A 678 -14.99 18.57 13.30
N VAL A 679 -14.15 18.15 14.24
CA VAL A 679 -14.18 16.80 14.81
C VAL A 679 -14.23 16.89 16.33
N LEU A 680 -15.27 16.33 16.94
CA LEU A 680 -15.37 16.11 18.38
C LEU A 680 -14.94 14.68 18.69
N ILE A 681 -14.00 14.53 19.61
CA ILE A 681 -13.46 13.25 20.03
C ILE A 681 -13.61 13.12 21.54
N SER A 682 -14.21 12.03 21.99
CA SER A 682 -14.32 11.68 23.41
C SER A 682 -13.69 10.32 23.67
N ARG A 683 -12.84 10.23 24.71
CA ARG A 683 -12.21 9.00 25.17
C ARG A 683 -12.81 8.56 26.50
N TYR A 684 -13.30 7.33 26.62
CA TYR A 684 -14.04 6.83 27.79
C TYR A 684 -13.56 5.47 28.28
#